data_905b7b39c25b2b8a02ab5225af77780b
#
_entry.id   905b7b39c25b2b8a02ab5225af77780b
#
_cell.length_a   1.000
_cell.length_b   1.000
_cell.length_c   1.000
_cell.angle_alpha   90.00
_cell.angle_beta   90.00
_cell.angle_gamma   90.00
#
_symmetry.space_group_name_H-M   'P 1'
#
loop_
_entity.id
_entity.type
_entity.pdbx_description
1 polymer ?
#
loop_
_entity_poly.entity_id
_entity_poly.type
_entity_poly.pdbx_seq_one_letter_code
_entity_poly.pdbx_strand_id
1 'polypeptide(L)'
;MVAQTSASSSKYIATYESSTQTLTFKKFVGETLPDNSVVVEDKMRVDAINKNLGNGTIVHIVFDKSFSTYKPTSLSYFFNRLTKLETITGLEYLNTEKVTDMSYMFYNCVALTSLDVTKFNTANVKNMGNMFYSCSALTSLDVTKFNTENVANMSYMFYSCSSLKSLDVTHFNTANVKNMTSMFSGCSSLTSLDVTHFNTANVTNMISMFSVCSKLTSLNVTNFNTANVKSMSHMFNSCSALTSLDITNFNTENVTNMSYMFNSCSSLTSLYLTNFNTEKVTNMERMFSDCQALTTIYTSSEFVTTQVSKSSGMFTNCEKLKGEEVWKKYKATDKTYAKIEGGYFSVGIPMVKYADGTLTFFLASKETLGENEYELNSGKNLPGWMKHTLGITKVVFDTSFANARPTSCYKWFYWCENLKQVEGIKNLNTKEVTNMVDMFCECRYLSSLDVSGFNTEKVTDMSEMFYDCISLKLLDIAKFNTANVTNMQGMFYSCSALTTIYASDKFVTGQVTDGSNMFSNCTNLKGFVDYKNNSDKTDHIFANYKTGYFSKLVGKNGDEKIGATGETLAAEKLVLADDKDFVAYEPFAAKTASYSRTMKEGTIWATLCLPFEVTLDGQNFRAFKLLSADDATETVELEEIKTSIAAGTPVIIKMKDGATQLKFSEADKAIAKDVQTSKTANSNYQLQGLYTQKMFSKDTDNNCSIVKGDKLMNPAKLLQETTTEFVDSKSFRAYMVDNSSAPAAGARMFSISGGTTAIEQLETTADSKAEYYDLQGRRLPDLQKGVNIVKRGGKTMKVIIK
;
A
#
# COMPACT_ATOMS: atom_id res chain seq x y z
N MET A 1 -52.34 -48.57 5.80
CA MET A 1 -50.86 -48.50 5.85
C MET A 1 -50.43 -47.24 5.14
N VAL A 2 -50.12 -46.20 5.91
CA VAL A 2 -49.56 -44.96 5.39
C VAL A 2 -48.06 -45.17 5.29
N ALA A 3 -47.51 -45.19 4.10
CA ALA A 3 -46.07 -45.27 3.89
C ALA A 3 -45.42 -43.96 4.44
N GLN A 4 -44.71 -44.08 5.55
CA GLN A 4 -43.76 -43.06 5.98
C GLN A 4 -42.67 -42.96 4.90
N THR A 5 -42.75 -41.97 4.07
CA THR A 5 -41.59 -41.54 3.25
C THR A 5 -40.55 -40.99 4.23
N SER A 6 -39.52 -41.81 4.54
CA SER A 6 -38.32 -41.33 5.20
C SER A 6 -37.72 -40.25 4.38
N ALA A 7 -37.75 -39.01 4.87
CA ALA A 7 -37.07 -37.91 4.23
C ALA A 7 -35.57 -38.27 4.12
N SER A 8 -35.07 -38.46 2.90
CA SER A 8 -33.66 -38.70 2.61
C SER A 8 -32.86 -37.55 3.20
N SER A 9 -32.14 -37.79 4.31
CA SER A 9 -31.32 -36.79 4.94
C SER A 9 -30.14 -36.46 4.02
N SER A 10 -30.06 -35.21 3.53
CA SER A 10 -28.90 -34.76 2.75
C SER A 10 -27.63 -34.80 3.62
N LYS A 11 -26.58 -35.39 3.10
CA LYS A 11 -25.24 -35.48 3.72
C LYS A 11 -24.22 -34.72 2.89
N TYR A 12 -23.13 -34.31 3.49
CA TYR A 12 -21.96 -33.81 2.75
C TYR A 12 -20.94 -34.93 2.70
N ILE A 13 -20.37 -35.17 1.52
CA ILE A 13 -19.44 -36.28 1.29
C ILE A 13 -18.15 -35.77 0.61
N ALA A 14 -17.09 -36.53 0.82
CA ALA A 14 -15.87 -36.46 0.04
C ALA A 14 -15.68 -37.75 -0.72
N THR A 15 -15.42 -37.68 -2.02
CA THR A 15 -15.20 -38.82 -2.92
C THR A 15 -13.81 -38.75 -3.51
N TYR A 16 -13.03 -39.83 -3.43
CA TYR A 16 -11.69 -39.91 -3.97
C TYR A 16 -11.65 -40.70 -5.27
N GLU A 17 -11.03 -40.14 -6.30
CA GLU A 17 -10.75 -40.77 -7.58
C GLU A 17 -9.24 -41.01 -7.75
N SER A 18 -8.82 -42.26 -7.75
CA SER A 18 -7.41 -42.66 -7.79
C SER A 18 -6.74 -42.41 -9.12
N SER A 19 -7.48 -42.46 -10.23
CA SER A 19 -6.96 -42.24 -11.59
C SER A 19 -6.50 -40.77 -11.81
N THR A 20 -7.21 -39.84 -11.19
CA THR A 20 -6.92 -38.41 -11.26
C THR A 20 -6.29 -37.85 -9.97
N GLN A 21 -6.17 -38.69 -8.93
CA GLN A 21 -5.71 -38.31 -7.59
C GLN A 21 -6.50 -37.14 -7.00
N THR A 22 -7.80 -37.07 -7.31
CA THR A 22 -8.69 -35.96 -6.99
C THR A 22 -9.63 -36.32 -5.84
N LEU A 23 -9.74 -35.42 -4.83
CA LEU A 23 -10.73 -35.52 -3.76
C LEU A 23 -11.81 -34.45 -4.01
N THR A 24 -13.05 -34.88 -4.23
CA THR A 24 -14.20 -34.02 -4.50
C THR A 24 -15.14 -33.92 -3.33
N PHE A 25 -15.44 -32.72 -2.86
CA PHE A 25 -16.42 -32.40 -1.82
C PHE A 25 -17.75 -31.99 -2.45
N LYS A 26 -18.86 -32.63 -2.05
CA LYS A 26 -20.20 -32.32 -2.58
C LYS A 26 -21.30 -32.63 -1.59
N LYS A 27 -22.50 -32.10 -1.80
CA LYS A 27 -23.71 -32.51 -1.14
C LYS A 27 -24.25 -33.79 -1.82
N PHE A 28 -24.68 -34.72 -1.02
CA PHE A 28 -25.24 -35.99 -1.48
C PHE A 28 -26.65 -36.16 -0.96
N VAL A 29 -27.56 -36.62 -1.85
CA VAL A 29 -28.93 -36.97 -1.55
C VAL A 29 -29.15 -38.39 -2.06
N GLY A 30 -29.19 -39.35 -1.16
CA GLY A 30 -29.31 -40.74 -1.50
C GLY A 30 -29.19 -41.62 -0.24
N GLU A 31 -29.62 -42.87 -0.34
CA GLU A 31 -29.59 -43.84 0.79
C GLU A 31 -28.21 -44.52 0.91
N THR A 32 -27.61 -44.89 -0.23
CA THR A 32 -26.31 -45.60 -0.28
C THR A 32 -25.23 -44.67 -0.73
N LEU A 33 -24.14 -44.55 0.04
CA LEU A 33 -22.97 -43.76 -0.35
C LEU A 33 -22.31 -44.36 -1.59
N PRO A 34 -21.83 -43.48 -2.51
CA PRO A 34 -20.99 -43.92 -3.63
C PRO A 34 -19.72 -44.61 -3.13
N ASP A 35 -19.18 -45.53 -3.96
CA ASP A 35 -17.88 -46.15 -3.70
C ASP A 35 -16.80 -45.06 -3.51
N ASN A 36 -15.78 -45.37 -2.68
CA ASN A 36 -14.70 -44.39 -2.35
C ASN A 36 -15.19 -43.04 -1.81
N SER A 37 -16.34 -43.04 -1.09
CA SER A 37 -16.88 -41.82 -0.46
C SER A 37 -16.98 -41.95 1.05
N VAL A 38 -16.82 -40.83 1.74
CA VAL A 38 -16.98 -40.71 3.19
C VAL A 38 -17.82 -39.48 3.52
N VAL A 39 -18.63 -39.57 4.58
CA VAL A 39 -19.41 -38.44 5.10
C VAL A 39 -18.44 -37.42 5.72
N VAL A 40 -18.62 -36.15 5.38
CA VAL A 40 -17.85 -35.05 5.96
C VAL A 40 -18.59 -34.50 7.17
N GLU A 41 -17.94 -34.53 8.32
CA GLU A 41 -18.43 -34.00 9.57
C GLU A 41 -17.72 -32.73 9.99
N ASP A 42 -18.33 -31.93 10.87
CA ASP A 42 -17.69 -30.70 11.37
C ASP A 42 -16.36 -31.02 12.09
N LYS A 43 -15.37 -30.18 11.87
CA LYS A 43 -13.98 -30.32 12.40
C LYS A 43 -13.21 -31.54 11.83
N MET A 44 -13.74 -32.22 10.83
CA MET A 44 -13.04 -33.32 10.18
C MET A 44 -11.87 -32.81 9.34
N ARG A 45 -10.79 -33.56 9.25
CA ARG A 45 -9.56 -33.22 8.50
C ARG A 45 -9.44 -34.08 7.25
N VAL A 46 -8.84 -33.52 6.20
CA VAL A 46 -8.67 -34.27 4.93
C VAL A 46 -7.77 -35.50 5.08
N ASP A 47 -6.77 -35.49 5.95
CA ASP A 47 -5.96 -36.67 6.22
C ASP A 47 -6.75 -37.81 6.86
N ALA A 48 -7.72 -37.51 7.74
CA ALA A 48 -8.65 -38.49 8.28
C ALA A 48 -9.62 -38.99 7.22
N ILE A 49 -10.15 -38.07 6.38
CA ILE A 49 -10.97 -38.39 5.22
C ILE A 49 -10.22 -39.37 4.30
N ASN A 50 -9.00 -39.02 3.93
CA ASN A 50 -8.13 -39.79 3.06
C ASN A 50 -7.82 -41.18 3.61
N LYS A 51 -7.54 -41.28 4.91
CA LYS A 51 -7.31 -42.56 5.57
C LYS A 51 -8.53 -43.50 5.44
N ASN A 52 -9.71 -42.95 5.58
CA ASN A 52 -10.97 -43.73 5.44
C ASN A 52 -11.25 -44.14 3.99
N LEU A 53 -10.61 -43.46 3.01
CA LEU A 53 -10.73 -43.74 1.57
C LEU A 53 -9.54 -44.57 1.02
N GLY A 54 -8.78 -45.25 1.85
CA GLY A 54 -7.65 -46.08 1.43
C GLY A 54 -6.30 -45.39 1.34
N ASN A 55 -6.18 -44.17 1.87
CA ASN A 55 -4.91 -43.41 2.00
C ASN A 55 -4.20 -43.15 0.66
N GLY A 56 -4.96 -42.75 -0.36
CA GLY A 56 -4.43 -42.36 -1.67
C GLY A 56 -3.64 -41.02 -1.65
N THR A 57 -2.84 -40.81 -2.68
CA THR A 57 -2.17 -39.52 -2.84
C THR A 57 -3.18 -38.51 -3.35
N ILE A 58 -3.37 -37.38 -2.63
CA ILE A 58 -4.22 -36.28 -3.04
C ILE A 58 -3.36 -35.22 -3.69
N VAL A 59 -3.59 -34.96 -4.99
CA VAL A 59 -2.95 -33.93 -5.78
C VAL A 59 -3.91 -32.79 -6.09
N HIS A 60 -5.19 -33.11 -6.27
CA HIS A 60 -6.23 -32.14 -6.60
C HIS A 60 -7.40 -32.21 -5.60
N ILE A 61 -7.93 -31.07 -5.25
CA ILE A 61 -9.16 -30.96 -4.45
C ILE A 61 -10.18 -30.13 -5.22
N VAL A 62 -11.43 -30.61 -5.24
CA VAL A 62 -12.55 -29.93 -5.89
C VAL A 62 -13.68 -29.76 -4.88
N PHE A 63 -14.18 -28.53 -4.75
CA PHE A 63 -15.43 -28.25 -4.07
C PHE A 63 -16.53 -28.03 -5.11
N ASP A 64 -17.51 -28.96 -5.16
CA ASP A 64 -18.68 -28.77 -5.99
C ASP A 64 -19.58 -27.66 -5.44
N LYS A 65 -20.27 -26.92 -6.30
CA LYS A 65 -21.19 -25.84 -5.89
C LYS A 65 -22.19 -26.23 -4.83
N SER A 66 -22.64 -27.51 -4.82
CA SER A 66 -23.59 -28.02 -3.84
C SER A 66 -23.03 -28.04 -2.41
N PHE A 67 -21.69 -27.99 -2.24
CA PHE A 67 -21.03 -27.93 -0.93
C PHE A 67 -21.20 -26.58 -0.23
N SER A 68 -21.63 -25.54 -0.93
CA SER A 68 -21.76 -24.15 -0.39
C SER A 68 -22.73 -24.03 0.80
N THR A 69 -23.59 -24.99 1.00
CA THR A 69 -24.50 -25.03 2.15
C THR A 69 -23.93 -25.75 3.39
N TYR A 70 -22.74 -26.37 3.28
CA TYR A 70 -21.99 -26.88 4.42
C TYR A 70 -21.39 -25.73 5.22
N LYS A 71 -21.65 -25.67 6.53
CA LYS A 71 -21.23 -24.57 7.42
C LYS A 71 -20.38 -25.09 8.58
N PRO A 72 -19.08 -25.35 8.39
CA PRO A 72 -18.21 -25.81 9.46
C PRO A 72 -18.02 -24.74 10.52
N THR A 73 -17.75 -25.15 11.76
CA THR A 73 -17.42 -24.24 12.86
C THR A 73 -15.91 -24.09 13.06
N SER A 74 -15.12 -25.04 12.55
CA SER A 74 -13.67 -25.03 12.56
C SER A 74 -13.11 -25.66 11.29
N LEU A 75 -12.07 -25.04 10.74
CA LEU A 75 -11.24 -25.55 9.65
C LEU A 75 -9.80 -25.78 10.11
N SER A 76 -9.59 -25.89 11.42
CA SER A 76 -8.27 -26.18 11.98
C SER A 76 -7.75 -27.53 11.45
N TYR A 77 -6.53 -27.54 10.91
CA TYR A 77 -5.87 -28.69 10.27
C TYR A 77 -6.60 -29.25 9.02
N PHE A 78 -7.54 -28.56 8.40
CA PHE A 78 -8.39 -29.15 7.37
C PHE A 78 -7.57 -29.72 6.19
N PHE A 79 -6.66 -28.95 5.58
CA PHE A 79 -5.74 -29.40 4.52
C PHE A 79 -4.32 -29.71 5.02
N ASN A 80 -4.16 -29.92 6.31
CA ASN A 80 -2.86 -30.10 6.93
C ASN A 80 -2.01 -31.21 6.31
N ARG A 81 -0.73 -30.91 5.99
CA ARG A 81 0.26 -31.88 5.47
C ARG A 81 -0.08 -32.55 4.15
N LEU A 82 -0.88 -31.94 3.31
CA LEU A 82 -1.08 -32.40 1.94
C LEU A 82 0.11 -31.96 1.06
N THR A 83 1.26 -32.61 1.24
CA THR A 83 2.54 -32.22 0.62
C THR A 83 2.57 -32.38 -0.89
N LYS A 84 1.62 -33.08 -1.49
CA LYS A 84 1.47 -33.28 -2.93
C LYS A 84 0.32 -32.50 -3.54
N LEU A 85 -0.43 -31.75 -2.72
CA LEU A 85 -1.54 -30.94 -3.19
C LEU A 85 -1.06 -29.79 -4.05
N GLU A 86 -1.45 -29.79 -5.32
CA GLU A 86 -1.07 -28.81 -6.32
C GLU A 86 -2.17 -27.76 -6.57
N THR A 87 -3.44 -28.21 -6.58
CA THR A 87 -4.57 -27.33 -6.89
C THR A 87 -5.79 -27.58 -6.00
N ILE A 88 -6.50 -26.49 -5.70
CA ILE A 88 -7.83 -26.52 -5.09
C ILE A 88 -8.76 -25.70 -5.98
N THR A 89 -9.80 -26.32 -6.52
CA THR A 89 -10.83 -25.65 -7.33
C THR A 89 -12.16 -25.60 -6.60
N GLY A 90 -12.95 -24.55 -6.85
CA GLY A 90 -14.24 -24.35 -6.16
C GLY A 90 -14.11 -24.00 -4.69
N LEU A 91 -12.94 -23.48 -4.24
CA LEU A 91 -12.71 -23.13 -2.83
C LEU A 91 -13.71 -22.06 -2.32
N GLU A 92 -14.27 -21.26 -3.21
CA GLU A 92 -15.36 -20.31 -2.94
C GLU A 92 -16.65 -20.97 -2.46
N TYR A 93 -16.82 -22.28 -2.68
CA TYR A 93 -17.95 -23.07 -2.17
C TYR A 93 -17.71 -23.65 -0.78
N LEU A 94 -16.53 -23.47 -0.18
CA LEU A 94 -16.28 -23.76 1.21
C LEU A 94 -16.78 -22.59 2.07
N ASN A 95 -17.96 -22.72 2.66
CA ASN A 95 -18.59 -21.68 3.45
C ASN A 95 -17.88 -21.49 4.80
N THR A 96 -17.24 -20.35 5.00
CA THR A 96 -16.47 -20.03 6.21
C THR A 96 -17.20 -19.11 7.20
N GLU A 97 -18.49 -18.81 6.98
CA GLU A 97 -19.28 -17.85 7.77
C GLU A 97 -19.28 -18.13 9.29
N LYS A 98 -19.28 -19.41 9.69
CA LYS A 98 -19.32 -19.82 11.11
C LYS A 98 -17.97 -20.24 11.68
N VAL A 99 -16.91 -20.16 10.87
CA VAL A 99 -15.58 -20.64 11.28
C VAL A 99 -14.98 -19.71 12.32
N THR A 100 -14.53 -20.28 13.43
CA THR A 100 -13.85 -19.55 14.51
C THR A 100 -12.38 -19.91 14.64
N ASP A 101 -11.92 -21.00 14.02
CA ASP A 101 -10.52 -21.46 14.05
C ASP A 101 -10.09 -21.93 12.66
N MET A 102 -9.06 -21.26 12.09
CA MET A 102 -8.41 -21.61 10.84
C MET A 102 -6.94 -22.01 11.04
N SER A 103 -6.54 -22.31 12.29
CA SER A 103 -5.17 -22.68 12.58
C SER A 103 -4.75 -23.93 11.82
N TYR A 104 -3.50 -23.96 11.31
CA TYR A 104 -2.93 -25.10 10.57
C TYR A 104 -3.70 -25.50 9.31
N MET A 105 -4.61 -24.65 8.79
CA MET A 105 -5.52 -25.05 7.71
C MET A 105 -4.77 -25.55 6.46
N PHE A 106 -3.72 -24.85 6.03
CA PHE A 106 -2.86 -25.21 4.89
C PHE A 106 -1.43 -25.56 5.33
N TYR A 107 -1.26 -26.02 6.57
CA TYR A 107 0.05 -26.33 7.12
C TYR A 107 0.80 -27.35 6.28
N ASN A 108 2.00 -27.00 5.79
CA ASN A 108 2.88 -27.86 5.00
C ASN A 108 2.29 -28.34 3.66
N CYS A 109 1.49 -27.51 2.99
CA CYS A 109 1.05 -27.72 1.61
C CYS A 109 2.13 -27.19 0.64
N VAL A 110 3.28 -27.89 0.62
CA VAL A 110 4.52 -27.41 -0.04
C VAL A 110 4.46 -27.39 -1.57
N ALA A 111 3.56 -28.16 -2.20
CA ALA A 111 3.39 -28.20 -3.65
C ALA A 111 2.38 -27.19 -4.19
N LEU A 112 1.61 -26.52 -3.30
CA LEU A 112 0.55 -25.61 -3.68
C LEU A 112 1.15 -24.30 -4.23
N THR A 113 0.98 -24.03 -5.52
CA THR A 113 1.59 -22.88 -6.20
C THR A 113 0.71 -21.65 -6.24
N SER A 114 -0.60 -21.82 -6.16
CA SER A 114 -1.62 -20.77 -6.12
C SER A 114 -2.77 -21.13 -5.20
N LEU A 115 -3.40 -20.14 -4.57
CA LEU A 115 -4.50 -20.34 -3.65
C LEU A 115 -5.38 -19.09 -3.61
N ASP A 116 -6.66 -19.22 -3.96
CA ASP A 116 -7.64 -18.15 -3.84
C ASP A 116 -8.43 -18.27 -2.54
N VAL A 117 -8.15 -17.38 -1.58
CA VAL A 117 -8.85 -17.25 -0.29
C VAL A 117 -9.70 -15.99 -0.20
N THR A 118 -9.89 -15.26 -1.30
CA THR A 118 -10.59 -13.96 -1.35
C THR A 118 -12.08 -14.06 -0.97
N LYS A 119 -12.66 -15.26 -1.02
CA LYS A 119 -14.05 -15.52 -0.62
C LYS A 119 -14.21 -15.98 0.83
N PHE A 120 -13.12 -16.13 1.57
CA PHE A 120 -13.21 -16.51 2.97
C PHE A 120 -13.83 -15.40 3.81
N ASN A 121 -14.89 -15.73 4.54
CA ASN A 121 -15.41 -14.88 5.61
C ASN A 121 -14.64 -15.20 6.90
N THR A 122 -13.77 -14.29 7.33
CA THR A 122 -12.94 -14.47 8.52
C THR A 122 -13.40 -13.65 9.72
N ALA A 123 -14.58 -13.00 9.65
CA ALA A 123 -15.07 -12.08 10.68
C ALA A 123 -15.21 -12.73 12.07
N ASN A 124 -15.47 -14.06 12.14
CA ASN A 124 -15.61 -14.79 13.39
C ASN A 124 -14.33 -15.52 13.84
N VAL A 125 -13.24 -15.45 13.05
CA VAL A 125 -12.02 -16.21 13.30
C VAL A 125 -11.23 -15.59 14.44
N LYS A 126 -10.85 -16.42 15.42
CA LYS A 126 -10.07 -16.05 16.60
C LYS A 126 -8.63 -16.55 16.55
N ASN A 127 -8.36 -17.57 15.73
CA ASN A 127 -7.06 -18.21 15.62
C ASN A 127 -6.69 -18.47 14.16
N MET A 128 -5.59 -17.85 13.69
CA MET A 128 -4.99 -18.05 12.37
C MET A 128 -3.56 -18.60 12.48
N GLY A 129 -3.16 -19.09 13.65
CA GLY A 129 -1.80 -19.60 13.85
C GLY A 129 -1.46 -20.73 12.90
N ASN A 130 -0.28 -20.71 12.28
CA ASN A 130 0.21 -21.71 11.33
C ASN A 130 -0.65 -21.92 10.07
N MET A 131 -1.55 -20.98 9.74
CA MET A 131 -2.54 -21.18 8.66
C MET A 131 -1.89 -21.54 7.33
N PHE A 132 -0.80 -20.87 6.94
CA PHE A 132 -0.05 -21.10 5.70
C PHE A 132 1.39 -21.58 5.96
N TYR A 133 1.65 -22.18 7.11
CA TYR A 133 2.98 -22.65 7.49
C TYR A 133 3.59 -23.56 6.42
N SER A 134 4.77 -23.22 5.91
CA SER A 134 5.50 -23.95 4.87
C SER A 134 4.72 -24.20 3.57
N CYS A 135 3.86 -23.26 3.17
CA CYS A 135 3.35 -23.22 1.80
C CYS A 135 4.45 -22.65 0.87
N SER A 136 5.54 -23.41 0.74
CA SER A 136 6.81 -22.90 0.18
C SER A 136 6.77 -22.67 -1.33
N ALA A 137 5.84 -23.25 -2.08
CA ALA A 137 5.67 -23.03 -3.51
C ALA A 137 4.75 -21.85 -3.85
N LEU A 138 3.99 -21.30 -2.88
CA LEU A 138 3.12 -20.13 -3.12
C LEU A 138 3.96 -18.91 -3.52
N THR A 139 3.71 -18.37 -4.70
CA THR A 139 4.41 -17.19 -5.23
C THR A 139 3.66 -15.89 -4.94
N SER A 140 2.34 -15.97 -4.76
CA SER A 140 1.45 -14.87 -4.37
C SER A 140 0.31 -15.40 -3.51
N LEU A 141 -0.25 -14.55 -2.65
CA LEU A 141 -1.40 -14.87 -1.81
C LEU A 141 -2.17 -13.58 -1.52
N ASP A 142 -3.44 -13.52 -1.91
CA ASP A 142 -4.31 -12.39 -1.63
C ASP A 142 -5.09 -12.61 -0.32
N VAL A 143 -4.70 -11.89 0.73
CA VAL A 143 -5.35 -11.86 2.05
C VAL A 143 -6.03 -10.52 2.35
N THR A 144 -6.19 -9.65 1.35
CA THR A 144 -6.75 -8.29 1.52
C THR A 144 -8.22 -8.29 1.98
N LYS A 145 -8.92 -9.41 1.83
CA LYS A 145 -10.31 -9.59 2.30
C LYS A 145 -10.42 -10.18 3.71
N PHE A 146 -9.31 -10.51 4.35
CA PHE A 146 -9.35 -11.05 5.71
C PHE A 146 -9.76 -9.98 6.72
N ASN A 147 -10.86 -10.23 7.43
CA ASN A 147 -11.17 -9.48 8.65
C ASN A 147 -10.45 -10.15 9.82
N THR A 148 -9.48 -9.46 10.42
CA THR A 148 -8.65 -9.97 11.51
C THR A 148 -8.99 -9.35 12.87
N GLU A 149 -10.07 -8.58 12.98
CA GLU A 149 -10.46 -7.84 14.18
C GLU A 149 -10.57 -8.73 15.43
N ASN A 150 -11.06 -9.97 15.28
CA ASN A 150 -11.25 -10.91 16.39
C ASN A 150 -10.07 -11.87 16.59
N VAL A 151 -8.99 -11.76 15.80
CA VAL A 151 -7.87 -12.69 15.84
C VAL A 151 -6.94 -12.38 17.01
N ALA A 152 -6.73 -13.39 17.88
CA ALA A 152 -5.82 -13.28 19.03
C ALA A 152 -4.46 -13.95 18.78
N ASN A 153 -4.36 -14.87 17.82
CA ASN A 153 -3.15 -15.62 17.51
C ASN A 153 -2.85 -15.64 16.02
N MET A 154 -1.69 -15.06 15.62
CA MET A 154 -1.16 -15.08 14.26
C MET A 154 0.25 -15.72 14.20
N SER A 155 0.62 -16.51 15.25
CA SER A 155 1.93 -17.15 15.28
C SER A 155 2.14 -18.08 14.09
N TYR A 156 3.32 -18.00 13.46
CA TYR A 156 3.71 -18.85 12.32
C TYR A 156 2.78 -18.78 11.10
N MET A 157 1.93 -17.75 10.98
CA MET A 157 0.88 -17.71 9.96
C MET A 157 1.44 -17.86 8.54
N PHE A 158 2.56 -17.23 8.23
CA PHE A 158 3.24 -17.31 6.93
C PHE A 158 4.66 -17.90 7.04
N TYR A 159 4.92 -18.68 8.09
CA TYR A 159 6.23 -19.28 8.31
C TYR A 159 6.69 -20.09 7.10
N SER A 160 7.93 -19.84 6.61
CA SER A 160 8.53 -20.55 5.46
C SER A 160 7.69 -20.53 4.18
N CYS A 161 6.92 -19.48 3.93
CA CYS A 161 6.37 -19.18 2.60
C CYS A 161 7.48 -18.61 1.72
N SER A 162 8.49 -19.43 1.41
CA SER A 162 9.80 -19.01 0.90
C SER A 162 9.77 -18.47 -0.53
N SER A 163 8.78 -18.81 -1.36
CA SER A 163 8.62 -18.31 -2.73
C SER A 163 7.75 -17.05 -2.82
N LEU A 164 7.12 -16.62 -1.71
CA LEU A 164 6.22 -15.48 -1.69
C LEU A 164 7.00 -14.19 -1.94
N LYS A 165 6.71 -13.50 -3.07
CA LYS A 165 7.44 -12.30 -3.51
C LYS A 165 6.88 -11.01 -2.92
N SER A 166 5.57 -10.96 -2.70
CA SER A 166 4.83 -9.85 -2.09
C SER A 166 3.69 -10.37 -1.24
N LEU A 167 3.31 -9.62 -0.22
CA LEU A 167 2.18 -9.93 0.66
C LEU A 167 1.59 -8.62 1.18
N ASP A 168 0.32 -8.37 0.89
CA ASP A 168 -0.40 -7.20 1.39
C ASP A 168 -1.14 -7.55 2.68
N VAL A 169 -0.65 -7.01 3.80
CA VAL A 169 -1.24 -7.14 5.14
C VAL A 169 -1.68 -5.79 5.71
N THR A 170 -1.77 -4.75 4.88
CA THR A 170 -2.12 -3.38 5.30
C THR A 170 -3.52 -3.28 5.93
N HIS A 171 -4.40 -4.22 5.62
CA HIS A 171 -5.76 -4.29 6.14
C HIS A 171 -5.89 -5.11 7.44
N PHE A 172 -4.81 -5.70 7.93
CA PHE A 172 -4.86 -6.49 9.15
C PHE A 172 -5.09 -5.61 10.37
N ASN A 173 -6.21 -5.81 11.06
CA ASN A 173 -6.41 -5.25 12.39
C ASN A 173 -5.77 -6.19 13.42
N THR A 174 -4.67 -5.74 14.02
CA THR A 174 -3.88 -6.55 14.98
C THR A 174 -4.10 -6.15 16.43
N ALA A 175 -5.08 -5.28 16.73
CA ALA A 175 -5.31 -4.74 18.07
C ALA A 175 -5.57 -5.82 19.15
N ASN A 176 -6.14 -6.96 18.78
CA ASN A 176 -6.41 -8.07 19.69
C ASN A 176 -5.35 -9.17 19.68
N VAL A 177 -4.30 -9.05 18.83
CA VAL A 177 -3.27 -10.09 18.69
C VAL A 177 -2.33 -10.08 19.89
N LYS A 178 -2.13 -11.25 20.49
CA LYS A 178 -1.22 -11.47 21.64
C LYS A 178 0.07 -12.18 21.24
N ASN A 179 0.06 -12.94 20.17
CA ASN A 179 1.20 -13.75 19.74
C ASN A 179 1.47 -13.59 18.24
N MET A 180 2.66 -13.06 17.90
CA MET A 180 3.18 -12.89 16.53
C MET A 180 4.46 -13.68 16.29
N THR A 181 4.73 -14.71 17.12
CA THR A 181 5.91 -15.57 16.99
C THR A 181 6.05 -16.07 15.57
N SER A 182 7.22 -15.84 14.95
CA SER A 182 7.60 -16.35 13.63
C SER A 182 6.59 -16.08 12.51
N MET A 183 5.77 -15.01 12.62
CA MET A 183 4.66 -14.76 11.69
C MET A 183 5.12 -14.71 10.23
N PHE A 184 6.26 -14.11 9.93
CA PHE A 184 6.84 -13.99 8.59
C PHE A 184 8.19 -14.71 8.46
N SER A 185 8.60 -15.50 9.47
CA SER A 185 9.90 -16.16 9.47
C SER A 185 10.06 -17.09 8.26
N GLY A 186 11.17 -16.98 7.54
CA GLY A 186 11.45 -17.80 6.36
C GLY A 186 10.74 -17.33 5.07
N CYS A 187 10.10 -16.15 5.05
CA CYS A 187 9.61 -15.53 3.82
C CYS A 187 10.78 -14.93 3.03
N SER A 188 11.69 -15.77 2.60
CA SER A 188 13.01 -15.40 2.06
C SER A 188 12.97 -14.69 0.69
N SER A 189 11.85 -14.75 -0.03
CA SER A 189 11.68 -14.05 -1.30
C SER A 189 10.96 -12.70 -1.21
N LEU A 190 10.40 -12.33 -0.04
CA LEU A 190 9.79 -11.02 0.17
C LEU A 190 10.84 -9.92 0.05
N THR A 191 10.60 -8.95 -0.85
CA THR A 191 11.45 -7.77 -1.05
C THR A 191 10.98 -6.55 -0.27
N SER A 192 9.69 -6.48 0.05
CA SER A 192 9.05 -5.43 0.86
C SER A 192 7.91 -6.02 1.66
N LEU A 193 7.61 -5.43 2.82
CA LEU A 193 6.48 -5.79 3.67
C LEU A 193 6.03 -4.55 4.45
N ASP A 194 4.78 -4.12 4.27
CA ASP A 194 4.22 -3.00 5.02
C ASP A 194 3.47 -3.49 6.27
N VAL A 195 4.05 -3.20 7.43
CA VAL A 195 3.49 -3.49 8.77
C VAL A 195 3.23 -2.20 9.57
N THR A 196 3.22 -1.05 8.91
CA THR A 196 3.06 0.26 9.56
C THR A 196 1.71 0.42 10.28
N HIS A 197 0.70 -0.34 9.88
CA HIS A 197 -0.64 -0.34 10.49
C HIS A 197 -0.79 -1.33 11.64
N PHE A 198 0.23 -2.14 11.94
CA PHE A 198 0.14 -3.11 13.02
C PHE A 198 0.06 -2.41 14.39
N ASN A 199 -1.01 -2.67 15.13
CA ASN A 199 -1.12 -2.33 16.53
C ASN A 199 -0.56 -3.50 17.36
N THR A 200 0.60 -3.29 17.97
CA THR A 200 1.30 -4.33 18.73
C THR A 200 1.19 -4.15 20.26
N ALA A 201 0.33 -3.24 20.73
CA ALA A 201 0.20 -2.91 22.16
C ALA A 201 -0.13 -4.12 23.05
N ASN A 202 -0.86 -5.11 22.54
CA ASN A 202 -1.23 -6.32 23.27
C ASN A 202 -0.30 -7.53 23.01
N VAL A 203 0.74 -7.36 22.17
CA VAL A 203 1.63 -8.45 21.79
C VAL A 203 2.65 -8.71 22.92
N THR A 204 2.73 -9.95 23.36
CA THR A 204 3.67 -10.39 24.39
C THR A 204 4.85 -11.21 23.85
N ASN A 205 4.75 -11.69 22.59
CA ASN A 205 5.76 -12.54 21.99
C ASN A 205 5.99 -12.19 20.50
N MET A 206 7.23 -11.78 20.18
CA MET A 206 7.70 -11.44 18.83
C MET A 206 8.92 -12.27 18.41
N ILE A 207 9.15 -13.43 19.05
CA ILE A 207 10.28 -14.32 18.72
C ILE A 207 10.27 -14.62 17.22
N SER A 208 11.42 -14.43 16.56
CA SER A 208 11.65 -14.77 15.15
C SER A 208 10.66 -14.13 14.16
N MET A 209 9.97 -13.04 14.51
CA MET A 209 8.86 -12.52 13.69
C MET A 209 9.24 -12.29 12.22
N PHE A 210 10.46 -11.80 11.94
CA PHE A 210 10.99 -11.54 10.59
C PHE A 210 12.26 -12.37 10.28
N SER A 211 12.53 -13.42 11.06
CA SER A 211 13.73 -14.24 10.88
C SER A 211 13.80 -14.81 9.46
N VAL A 212 15.00 -14.81 8.84
CA VAL A 212 15.25 -15.34 7.48
C VAL A 212 14.42 -14.66 6.36
N CYS A 213 14.02 -13.41 6.55
CA CYS A 213 13.50 -12.55 5.48
C CYS A 213 14.69 -11.96 4.68
N SER A 214 15.46 -12.82 4.01
CA SER A 214 16.81 -12.50 3.51
C SER A 214 16.85 -11.52 2.33
N LYS A 215 15.73 -11.34 1.60
CA LYS A 215 15.63 -10.36 0.51
C LYS A 215 14.94 -9.05 0.90
N LEU A 216 14.48 -8.92 2.15
CA LEU A 216 13.81 -7.72 2.62
C LEU A 216 14.83 -6.58 2.75
N THR A 217 14.73 -5.55 1.90
CA THR A 217 15.69 -4.44 1.83
C THR A 217 15.37 -3.30 2.80
N SER A 218 14.11 -3.16 3.18
CA SER A 218 13.63 -2.17 4.15
C SER A 218 12.46 -2.74 4.96
N LEU A 219 12.33 -2.31 6.21
CA LEU A 219 11.24 -2.69 7.10
C LEU A 219 10.94 -1.53 8.06
N ASN A 220 9.71 -1.03 8.04
CA ASN A 220 9.28 0.03 8.94
C ASN A 220 8.52 -0.55 10.13
N VAL A 221 9.16 -0.53 11.31
CA VAL A 221 8.60 -0.99 12.60
C VAL A 221 8.49 0.15 13.63
N THR A 222 8.57 1.39 13.19
CA THR A 222 8.55 2.57 14.09
C THR A 222 7.25 2.72 14.88
N ASN A 223 6.16 2.11 14.43
CA ASN A 223 4.87 2.11 15.14
C ASN A 223 4.69 0.93 16.12
N PHE A 224 5.68 0.03 16.22
CA PHE A 224 5.58 -1.10 17.14
C PHE A 224 5.64 -0.64 18.59
N ASN A 225 4.62 -0.96 19.36
CA ASN A 225 4.63 -0.86 20.81
C ASN A 225 5.13 -2.19 21.39
N THR A 226 6.32 -2.19 21.97
CA THR A 226 6.97 -3.39 22.49
C THR A 226 6.96 -3.49 24.03
N ALA A 227 6.23 -2.60 24.71
CA ALA A 227 6.22 -2.51 26.18
C ALA A 227 5.82 -3.83 26.89
N ASN A 228 5.00 -4.66 26.26
CA ASN A 228 4.56 -5.95 26.81
C ASN A 228 5.39 -7.15 26.35
N VAL A 229 6.40 -6.93 25.47
CA VAL A 229 7.19 -8.03 24.89
C VAL A 229 8.23 -8.53 25.89
N LYS A 230 8.26 -9.86 26.09
CA LYS A 230 9.19 -10.52 27.01
C LYS A 230 10.41 -11.12 26.31
N SER A 231 10.30 -11.44 25.02
CA SER A 231 11.41 -12.00 24.24
C SER A 231 11.39 -11.45 22.81
N MET A 232 12.57 -11.00 22.35
CA MET A 232 12.84 -10.55 20.99
C MET A 232 13.90 -11.44 20.31
N SER A 233 14.09 -12.68 20.82
CA SER A 233 15.09 -13.57 20.26
C SER A 233 14.83 -13.85 18.78
N HIS A 234 15.88 -13.84 17.95
CA HIS A 234 15.83 -14.07 16.50
C HIS A 234 14.92 -13.12 15.69
N MET A 235 14.45 -12.00 16.26
CA MET A 235 13.41 -11.18 15.64
C MET A 235 13.77 -10.75 14.20
N PHE A 236 15.02 -10.38 13.95
CA PHE A 236 15.55 -9.98 12.64
C PHE A 236 16.69 -10.90 12.17
N ASN A 237 16.83 -12.09 12.75
CA ASN A 237 17.90 -13.02 12.41
C ASN A 237 17.90 -13.30 10.90
N SER A 238 19.07 -13.23 10.26
CA SER A 238 19.28 -13.49 8.83
C SER A 238 18.44 -12.60 7.88
N CYS A 239 18.11 -11.37 8.29
CA CYS A 239 17.59 -10.33 7.41
C CYS A 239 18.78 -9.69 6.64
N SER A 240 19.45 -10.48 5.81
CA SER A 240 20.76 -10.15 5.25
C SER A 240 20.78 -8.98 4.28
N ALA A 241 19.64 -8.63 3.65
CA ALA A 241 19.52 -7.50 2.72
C ALA A 241 19.15 -6.17 3.41
N LEU A 242 18.76 -6.18 4.71
CA LEU A 242 18.45 -4.94 5.42
C LEU A 242 19.70 -4.07 5.57
N THR A 243 19.67 -2.85 5.05
CA THR A 243 20.75 -1.87 5.14
C THR A 243 20.62 -0.93 6.32
N SER A 244 19.38 -0.70 6.77
CA SER A 244 19.02 0.12 7.94
C SER A 244 17.79 -0.42 8.63
N LEU A 245 17.63 -0.14 9.93
CA LEU A 245 16.49 -0.55 10.74
C LEU A 245 16.28 0.46 11.87
N ASP A 246 15.13 1.15 11.87
CA ASP A 246 14.77 2.06 12.96
C ASP A 246 13.94 1.33 14.02
N ILE A 247 14.56 1.08 15.15
CA ILE A 247 13.99 0.44 16.34
C ILE A 247 14.09 1.34 17.58
N THR A 248 14.33 2.62 17.37
CA THR A 248 14.51 3.59 18.47
C THR A 248 13.24 3.75 19.34
N ASN A 249 12.07 3.34 18.83
CA ASN A 249 10.81 3.33 19.60
C ASN A 249 10.57 2.04 20.40
N PHE A 250 11.49 1.06 20.34
CA PHE A 250 11.32 -0.18 21.08
C PHE A 250 11.49 0.07 22.57
N ASN A 251 10.48 -0.25 23.36
CA ASN A 251 10.58 -0.35 24.79
C ASN A 251 11.03 -1.77 25.16
N THR A 252 12.22 -1.90 25.73
CA THR A 252 12.81 -3.20 26.07
C THR A 252 12.85 -3.49 27.56
N GLU A 253 12.23 -2.64 28.39
CA GLU A 253 12.24 -2.75 29.87
C GLU A 253 11.78 -4.12 30.39
N ASN A 254 10.89 -4.81 29.68
CA ASN A 254 10.37 -6.12 30.09
C ASN A 254 11.01 -7.30 29.33
N VAL A 255 11.99 -7.03 28.46
CA VAL A 255 12.66 -8.07 27.67
C VAL A 255 13.71 -8.79 28.47
N THR A 256 13.65 -10.12 28.47
CA THR A 256 14.62 -10.98 29.15
C THR A 256 15.54 -11.73 28.20
N ASN A 257 15.18 -11.85 26.91
CA ASN A 257 15.94 -12.60 25.91
C ASN A 257 16.03 -11.83 24.58
N MET A 258 17.26 -11.51 24.17
CA MET A 258 17.62 -10.86 22.90
C MET A 258 18.59 -11.71 22.07
N SER A 259 18.69 -13.03 22.35
CA SER A 259 19.63 -13.90 21.63
C SER A 259 19.34 -13.91 20.13
N TYR A 260 20.38 -13.86 19.30
CA TYR A 260 20.31 -13.88 17.84
C TYR A 260 19.48 -12.75 17.22
N MET A 261 19.15 -11.68 17.96
CA MET A 261 18.17 -10.68 17.49
C MET A 261 18.55 -10.09 16.13
N PHE A 262 19.82 -9.80 15.88
CA PHE A 262 20.36 -9.26 14.63
C PHE A 262 21.39 -10.18 13.98
N ASN A 263 21.46 -11.45 14.40
CA ASN A 263 22.44 -12.38 13.83
C ASN A 263 22.32 -12.46 12.31
N SER A 264 23.43 -12.41 11.59
CA SER A 264 23.51 -12.48 10.14
C SER A 264 22.73 -11.38 9.37
N CYS A 265 22.55 -10.21 9.98
CA CYS A 265 22.13 -8.98 9.30
C CYS A 265 23.34 -8.37 8.57
N SER A 266 23.83 -9.07 7.54
CA SER A 266 25.15 -8.82 6.95
C SER A 266 25.30 -7.50 6.18
N SER A 267 24.18 -6.87 5.78
CA SER A 267 24.17 -5.56 5.08
C SER A 267 23.92 -4.37 6.01
N LEU A 268 23.58 -4.61 7.29
CA LEU A 268 23.26 -3.55 8.23
C LEU A 268 24.53 -2.79 8.62
N THR A 269 24.58 -1.47 8.40
CA THR A 269 25.78 -0.66 8.60
C THR A 269 25.90 -0.02 9.97
N SER A 270 24.77 0.30 10.59
CA SER A 270 24.69 0.86 11.93
C SER A 270 23.45 0.40 12.67
N LEU A 271 23.49 0.38 14.00
CA LEU A 271 22.36 0.10 14.89
C LEU A 271 22.26 1.16 15.97
N TYR A 272 21.04 1.61 16.22
CA TYR A 272 20.72 2.61 17.23
C TYR A 272 19.89 1.96 18.35
N LEU A 273 20.55 1.63 19.44
CA LEU A 273 20.00 0.98 20.63
C LEU A 273 19.94 1.94 21.82
N THR A 274 19.91 3.25 21.55
CA THR A 274 19.97 4.31 22.57
C THR A 274 18.81 4.28 23.56
N ASN A 275 17.68 3.69 23.19
CA ASN A 275 16.51 3.53 24.07
C ASN A 275 16.36 2.11 24.63
N PHE A 276 17.35 1.24 24.41
CA PHE A 276 17.31 -0.12 24.96
C PHE A 276 17.68 -0.11 26.44
N ASN A 277 16.69 -0.38 27.28
CA ASN A 277 16.92 -0.75 28.67
C ASN A 277 17.11 -2.26 28.75
N THR A 278 18.30 -2.71 29.12
CA THR A 278 18.68 -4.13 29.16
C THR A 278 18.87 -4.68 30.56
N GLU A 279 18.39 -3.98 31.59
CA GLU A 279 18.56 -4.36 33.00
C GLU A 279 18.03 -5.78 33.30
N LYS A 280 16.93 -6.20 32.68
CA LYS A 280 16.33 -7.53 32.88
C LYS A 280 16.82 -8.60 31.88
N VAL A 281 17.69 -8.23 30.91
CA VAL A 281 18.14 -9.18 29.89
C VAL A 281 19.15 -10.17 30.45
N THR A 282 18.84 -11.46 30.30
CA THR A 282 19.71 -12.55 30.75
C THR A 282 20.44 -13.28 29.63
N ASN A 283 19.93 -13.15 28.38
CA ASN A 283 20.49 -13.84 27.21
C ASN A 283 20.67 -12.89 26.03
N MET A 284 21.91 -12.69 25.58
CA MET A 284 22.35 -11.94 24.41
C MET A 284 23.24 -12.80 23.49
N GLU A 285 23.13 -14.14 23.57
CA GLU A 285 23.94 -15.05 22.75
C GLU A 285 23.80 -14.69 21.27
N ARG A 286 24.95 -14.51 20.57
CA ARG A 286 25.06 -14.20 19.15
C ARG A 286 24.17 -13.02 18.68
N MET A 287 23.89 -12.05 19.56
CA MET A 287 22.95 -10.96 19.25
C MET A 287 23.31 -10.19 17.97
N PHE A 288 24.61 -9.98 17.71
CA PHE A 288 25.13 -9.27 16.53
C PHE A 288 26.05 -10.15 15.66
N SER A 289 26.14 -11.47 15.91
CA SER A 289 27.03 -12.36 15.17
C SER A 289 26.78 -12.24 13.65
N ASP A 290 27.85 -12.29 12.84
CA ASP A 290 27.83 -12.29 11.39
C ASP A 290 27.23 -11.00 10.75
N CYS A 291 27.23 -9.88 11.50
CA CYS A 291 26.89 -8.55 10.98
C CYS A 291 28.12 -7.91 10.29
N GLN A 292 28.50 -8.43 9.11
CA GLN A 292 29.76 -8.12 8.43
C GLN A 292 29.91 -6.68 7.96
N ALA A 293 28.80 -5.97 7.66
CA ALA A 293 28.82 -4.57 7.27
C ALA A 293 28.73 -3.60 8.47
N LEU A 294 28.42 -4.11 9.67
CA LEU A 294 28.14 -3.28 10.85
C LEU A 294 29.40 -2.56 11.33
N THR A 295 29.38 -1.23 11.25
CA THR A 295 30.50 -0.38 11.65
C THR A 295 30.32 0.20 13.05
N THR A 296 29.09 0.50 13.45
CA THR A 296 28.81 1.23 14.70
C THR A 296 27.52 0.75 15.35
N ILE A 297 27.54 0.55 16.66
CA ILE A 297 26.37 0.32 17.51
C ILE A 297 26.29 1.47 18.50
N TYR A 298 25.24 2.29 18.36
CA TYR A 298 24.99 3.41 19.29
C TYR A 298 24.13 2.94 20.46
N THR A 299 24.55 3.21 21.68
CA THR A 299 23.86 2.84 22.92
C THR A 299 23.80 4.02 23.89
N SER A 300 23.03 3.86 24.97
CA SER A 300 23.05 4.75 26.14
C SER A 300 23.53 4.01 27.38
N SER A 301 23.59 4.70 28.51
CA SER A 301 23.88 4.11 29.82
C SER A 301 22.88 3.04 30.29
N GLU A 302 21.68 3.03 29.67
CA GLU A 302 20.63 2.03 29.95
C GLU A 302 20.95 0.64 29.35
N PHE A 303 21.91 0.57 28.41
CA PHE A 303 22.37 -0.69 27.86
C PHE A 303 23.40 -1.32 28.79
N VAL A 304 22.94 -2.14 29.70
CA VAL A 304 23.78 -2.81 30.70
C VAL A 304 23.81 -4.33 30.48
N THR A 305 24.90 -4.98 30.91
CA THR A 305 25.07 -6.44 30.74
C THR A 305 25.23 -7.17 32.10
N THR A 306 24.86 -6.51 33.20
CA THR A 306 25.02 -7.02 34.55
C THR A 306 24.30 -8.35 34.78
N GLN A 307 23.08 -8.49 34.31
CA GLN A 307 22.25 -9.71 34.44
C GLN A 307 22.49 -10.73 33.32
N VAL A 308 23.28 -10.39 32.30
CA VAL A 308 23.47 -11.27 31.13
C VAL A 308 24.36 -12.47 31.54
N SER A 309 23.79 -13.66 31.55
CA SER A 309 24.46 -14.93 31.82
C SER A 309 24.89 -15.68 30.57
N LYS A 310 24.20 -15.42 29.40
CA LYS A 310 24.51 -16.04 28.11
C LYS A 310 24.83 -14.96 27.09
N SER A 311 26.08 -14.93 26.60
CA SER A 311 26.54 -13.91 25.62
C SER A 311 27.56 -14.48 24.62
N SER A 312 27.71 -15.80 24.55
CA SER A 312 28.70 -16.45 23.67
C SER A 312 28.49 -16.02 22.21
N GLY A 313 29.58 -15.63 21.56
CA GLY A 313 29.57 -15.25 20.15
C GLY A 313 28.80 -13.98 19.82
N MET A 314 28.51 -13.11 20.79
CA MET A 314 27.70 -11.89 20.60
C MET A 314 28.17 -11.03 19.42
N PHE A 315 29.48 -10.94 19.18
CA PHE A 315 30.10 -10.14 18.10
C PHE A 315 30.95 -10.99 17.14
N THR A 316 30.69 -12.28 17.00
CA THR A 316 31.44 -13.13 16.08
C THR A 316 31.29 -12.59 14.63
N ASN A 317 32.42 -12.50 13.89
CA ASN A 317 32.50 -12.03 12.51
C ASN A 317 31.94 -10.59 12.25
N CYS A 318 31.97 -9.72 13.26
CA CYS A 318 31.64 -8.30 13.11
C CYS A 318 32.88 -7.48 12.71
N GLU A 319 33.53 -7.83 11.61
CA GLU A 319 34.90 -7.39 11.25
C GLU A 319 35.07 -5.88 11.07
N LYS A 320 34.02 -5.15 10.77
CA LYS A 320 34.04 -3.70 10.59
C LYS A 320 33.65 -2.91 11.85
N LEU A 321 33.22 -3.62 12.90
CA LEU A 321 32.70 -2.98 14.10
C LEU A 321 33.81 -2.28 14.88
N LYS A 322 33.56 -1.02 15.23
CA LYS A 322 34.43 -0.23 16.09
C LYS A 322 33.62 0.73 16.97
N GLY A 323 33.96 0.75 18.24
CA GLY A 323 33.62 1.78 19.20
C GLY A 323 34.92 2.49 19.60
N GLU A 324 35.18 2.59 20.87
CA GLU A 324 36.50 2.95 21.38
C GLU A 324 37.54 1.84 21.07
N GLU A 325 37.10 0.57 21.11
CA GLU A 325 37.85 -0.59 20.62
C GLU A 325 37.45 -1.00 19.22
N VAL A 326 38.43 -1.46 18.44
CA VAL A 326 38.22 -2.03 17.09
C VAL A 326 38.13 -3.56 17.21
N TRP A 327 37.14 -4.14 16.53
CA TRP A 327 36.97 -5.60 16.49
C TRP A 327 38.25 -6.30 15.99
N LYS A 328 38.65 -7.38 16.65
CA LYS A 328 39.80 -8.21 16.30
C LYS A 328 39.42 -9.68 16.41
N LYS A 329 39.82 -10.50 15.42
CA LYS A 329 39.50 -11.93 15.30
C LYS A 329 39.83 -12.76 16.57
N TYR A 330 40.83 -12.34 17.34
CA TYR A 330 41.32 -13.09 18.51
C TYR A 330 40.90 -12.46 19.85
N LYS A 331 40.09 -11.40 19.84
CA LYS A 331 39.50 -10.83 21.07
C LYS A 331 38.22 -11.58 21.46
N ALA A 332 37.81 -11.45 22.69
CA ALA A 332 36.54 -12.01 23.15
C ALA A 332 35.38 -11.46 22.35
N THR A 333 34.44 -12.32 21.94
CA THR A 333 33.25 -11.98 21.15
C THR A 333 31.98 -12.00 21.98
N ASP A 334 32.10 -12.00 23.32
CA ASP A 334 31.02 -12.01 24.29
C ASP A 334 30.66 -10.60 24.81
N LYS A 335 29.88 -10.51 25.88
CA LYS A 335 29.46 -9.26 26.53
C LYS A 335 30.60 -8.38 27.06
N THR A 336 31.84 -8.90 27.16
CA THR A 336 33.01 -8.16 27.71
C THR A 336 33.23 -6.84 26.94
N TYR A 337 32.93 -6.83 25.63
CA TYR A 337 33.05 -5.64 24.77
C TYR A 337 31.70 -4.96 24.47
N ALA A 338 30.59 -5.40 25.08
CA ALA A 338 29.28 -4.78 24.95
C ALA A 338 29.15 -3.57 25.89
N LYS A 339 30.01 -2.59 25.71
CA LYS A 339 30.14 -1.37 26.53
C LYS A 339 30.72 -0.23 25.69
N ILE A 340 30.60 0.99 26.17
CA ILE A 340 31.14 2.20 25.55
C ILE A 340 32.64 2.29 25.84
N GLU A 341 33.03 2.51 27.09
CA GLU A 341 34.43 2.58 27.48
C GLU A 341 35.15 1.23 27.33
N GLY A 342 36.20 1.21 26.50
CA GLY A 342 36.96 0.00 26.19
C GLY A 342 36.14 -1.09 25.52
N GLY A 343 35.11 -0.73 24.76
CA GLY A 343 34.24 -1.66 24.09
C GLY A 343 33.89 -1.29 22.61
N TYR A 344 32.94 -2.02 22.04
CA TYR A 344 32.51 -1.87 20.67
C TYR A 344 31.30 -0.91 20.48
N PHE A 345 30.78 -0.37 21.58
CA PHE A 345 29.64 0.55 21.50
C PHE A 345 30.11 2.01 21.43
N SER A 346 29.25 2.85 20.83
CA SER A 346 29.45 4.27 20.73
C SER A 346 28.31 5.01 21.42
N VAL A 347 28.55 6.18 21.97
CA VAL A 347 27.49 7.08 22.46
C VAL A 347 26.82 7.73 21.25
N GLY A 348 25.49 7.70 21.22
CA GLY A 348 24.71 8.36 20.20
C GLY A 348 24.29 9.76 20.67
N ILE A 349 25.20 10.75 20.65
CA ILE A 349 24.89 12.12 21.07
C ILE A 349 24.43 12.94 19.88
N PRO A 350 23.22 13.52 19.93
CA PRO A 350 22.78 14.43 18.88
C PRO A 350 23.62 15.72 18.88
N MET A 351 24.30 15.98 17.79
CA MET A 351 25.25 17.09 17.61
C MET A 351 24.94 17.91 16.38
N VAL A 352 25.44 19.13 16.41
CA VAL A 352 25.38 20.08 15.28
C VAL A 352 26.79 20.61 15.02
N LYS A 353 27.20 20.58 13.75
CA LYS A 353 28.49 21.11 13.30
C LYS A 353 28.30 22.22 12.28
N TYR A 354 29.00 23.32 12.46
CA TYR A 354 29.09 24.37 11.46
C TYR A 354 30.43 24.32 10.74
N ALA A 355 30.42 24.24 9.42
CA ALA A 355 31.60 24.30 8.58
C ALA A 355 31.23 24.88 7.19
N ASP A 356 32.03 25.83 6.69
CA ASP A 356 31.92 26.37 5.31
C ASP A 356 30.48 26.76 4.90
N GLY A 357 29.76 27.46 5.78
CA GLY A 357 28.39 27.91 5.55
C GLY A 357 27.36 26.82 5.67
N THR A 358 27.75 25.58 6.05
CA THR A 358 26.86 24.44 6.23
C THR A 358 26.70 24.10 7.71
N LEU A 359 25.46 23.98 8.13
CA LEU A 359 25.11 23.48 9.46
C LEU A 359 24.65 22.01 9.34
N THR A 360 25.40 21.08 9.91
CA THR A 360 25.12 19.63 9.81
C THR A 360 24.65 19.07 11.14
N PHE A 361 23.49 18.45 11.15
CA PHE A 361 22.91 17.70 12.29
C PHE A 361 23.24 16.23 12.15
N PHE A 362 23.83 15.61 13.17
CA PHE A 362 24.27 14.19 13.13
C PHE A 362 24.32 13.58 14.53
N LEU A 363 24.49 12.24 14.63
CA LEU A 363 24.82 11.59 15.87
C LEU A 363 26.33 11.39 16.00
N ALA A 364 26.93 11.98 17.02
CA ALA A 364 28.33 11.78 17.32
C ALA A 364 28.57 10.50 18.12
N SER A 365 29.77 9.93 17.99
CA SER A 365 30.24 8.79 18.75
C SER A 365 31.14 9.15 19.96
N LYS A 366 31.26 10.42 20.25
CA LYS A 366 32.14 10.93 21.33
C LYS A 366 31.46 12.10 22.05
N GLU A 367 31.76 12.23 23.35
CA GLU A 367 31.21 13.30 24.20
C GLU A 367 31.95 14.64 24.09
N THR A 368 33.18 14.64 23.56
CA THR A 368 33.98 15.88 23.46
C THR A 368 33.62 16.67 22.21
N LEU A 369 33.20 17.92 22.42
CA LEU A 369 32.94 18.86 21.35
C LEU A 369 34.21 19.23 20.60
N GLY A 370 34.17 19.17 19.27
CA GLY A 370 35.16 19.74 18.37
C GLY A 370 34.94 21.24 18.18
N GLU A 371 35.82 21.87 17.41
CA GLU A 371 35.66 23.26 17.04
C GLU A 371 34.38 23.42 16.20
N ASN A 372 33.54 24.41 16.55
CA ASN A 372 32.23 24.66 15.92
C ASN A 372 31.26 23.46 15.95
N GLU A 373 31.39 22.57 16.91
CA GLU A 373 30.43 21.52 17.23
C GLU A 373 29.61 21.92 18.47
N TYR A 374 28.31 21.60 18.48
CA TYR A 374 27.35 22.02 19.48
C TYR A 374 26.42 20.88 19.84
N GLU A 375 26.02 20.80 21.10
CA GLU A 375 24.87 19.99 21.51
C GLU A 375 23.56 20.63 21.09
N LEU A 376 22.50 19.84 21.04
CA LEU A 376 21.15 20.38 20.85
C LEU A 376 20.72 21.18 22.08
N ASN A 377 20.02 22.28 21.82
CA ASN A 377 19.36 23.05 22.88
C ASN A 377 18.12 22.30 23.41
N SER A 378 17.72 22.61 24.62
CA SER A 378 16.51 22.12 25.26
C SER A 378 15.62 23.29 25.73
N GLY A 379 14.29 23.06 25.75
CA GLY A 379 13.32 24.06 26.18
C GLY A 379 13.42 25.36 25.41
N LYS A 380 13.64 26.49 26.08
CA LYS A 380 13.81 27.83 25.50
C LYS A 380 15.27 28.29 25.54
N ASN A 381 16.25 27.43 25.75
CA ASN A 381 17.66 27.77 25.66
C ASN A 381 18.06 28.08 24.22
N LEU A 382 18.92 29.06 24.01
CA LEU A 382 19.42 29.41 22.69
C LEU A 382 20.33 28.31 22.13
N PRO A 383 20.23 28.01 20.82
CA PRO A 383 21.17 27.10 20.18
C PRO A 383 22.61 27.63 20.21
N GLY A 384 23.59 26.78 20.48
CA GLY A 384 25.01 27.17 20.54
C GLY A 384 25.58 27.70 19.23
N TRP A 385 24.96 27.35 18.08
CA TRP A 385 25.39 27.80 16.75
C TRP A 385 24.81 29.15 16.33
N MET A 386 24.05 29.87 17.18
CA MET A 386 23.46 31.17 16.86
C MET A 386 24.45 32.23 16.40
N LYS A 387 25.71 32.19 16.86
CA LYS A 387 26.76 33.10 16.39
C LYS A 387 27.11 32.97 14.91
N HIS A 388 26.64 31.92 14.21
CA HIS A 388 26.91 31.68 12.79
C HIS A 388 25.71 31.96 11.87
N THR A 389 24.57 32.41 12.38
CA THR A 389 23.30 32.53 11.63
C THR A 389 23.44 33.25 10.29
N LEU A 390 24.14 34.36 10.24
CA LEU A 390 24.37 35.10 8.99
C LEU A 390 25.31 34.37 8.01
N GLY A 391 26.13 33.43 8.48
CA GLY A 391 27.02 32.63 7.64
C GLY A 391 26.35 31.33 7.12
N ILE A 392 25.20 30.92 7.66
CA ILE A 392 24.54 29.66 7.28
C ILE A 392 23.81 29.84 5.95
N THR A 393 24.25 29.07 4.94
CA THR A 393 23.63 29.06 3.60
C THR A 393 22.95 27.73 3.31
N LYS A 394 23.33 26.68 4.04
CA LYS A 394 22.85 25.30 3.89
C LYS A 394 22.67 24.62 5.24
N VAL A 395 21.64 23.80 5.36
CA VAL A 395 21.41 22.88 6.49
C VAL A 395 21.36 21.45 5.96
N VAL A 396 22.01 20.51 6.65
CA VAL A 396 22.01 19.09 6.34
C VAL A 396 21.60 18.30 7.58
N PHE A 397 20.57 17.50 7.48
CA PHE A 397 20.27 16.47 8.46
C PHE A 397 20.86 15.15 7.97
N ASP A 398 21.98 14.71 8.56
CA ASP A 398 22.59 13.44 8.23
C ASP A 398 21.63 12.27 8.51
N THR A 399 21.81 11.14 7.83
CA THR A 399 20.95 9.96 8.02
C THR A 399 20.98 9.42 9.45
N SER A 400 22.10 9.59 10.17
CA SER A 400 22.22 9.22 11.59
C SER A 400 21.27 10.02 12.48
N PHE A 401 20.96 11.27 12.11
CA PHE A 401 20.09 12.15 12.89
C PHE A 401 18.63 11.68 12.95
N ALA A 402 18.20 10.76 12.05
CA ALA A 402 16.87 10.16 12.10
C ALA A 402 16.58 9.45 13.45
N ASN A 403 17.62 9.11 14.17
CA ASN A 403 17.55 8.45 15.48
C ASN A 403 17.65 9.44 16.66
N ALA A 404 17.94 10.71 16.41
CA ALA A 404 17.85 11.75 17.43
C ALA A 404 16.37 12.00 17.83
N ARG A 405 16.18 12.40 19.08
CA ARG A 405 14.85 12.72 19.64
C ARG A 405 14.92 14.10 20.32
N PRO A 406 15.04 15.17 19.53
CA PRO A 406 15.02 16.51 20.10
C PRO A 406 13.68 16.77 20.81
N THR A 407 13.74 17.45 21.93
CA THR A 407 12.55 17.90 22.68
C THR A 407 12.16 19.35 22.37
N SER A 408 13.06 20.08 21.71
CA SER A 408 12.87 21.49 21.33
C SER A 408 13.57 21.76 19.99
N CYS A 409 12.91 22.53 19.15
CA CYS A 409 13.46 23.16 17.94
C CYS A 409 13.48 24.69 18.07
N TYR A 410 13.43 25.20 19.31
CA TYR A 410 13.42 26.63 19.62
C TYR A 410 14.60 27.36 18.96
N LYS A 411 14.28 28.29 18.07
CA LYS A 411 15.25 29.16 17.36
C LYS A 411 16.35 28.42 16.59
N TRP A 412 16.11 27.22 16.09
CA TRP A 412 17.17 26.44 15.42
C TRP A 412 17.79 27.14 14.22
N PHE A 413 16.98 27.87 13.41
CA PHE A 413 17.40 28.59 12.22
C PHE A 413 16.98 30.08 12.30
N TYR A 414 16.78 30.58 13.52
CA TYR A 414 16.45 31.99 13.76
C TYR A 414 17.52 32.91 13.15
N TRP A 415 17.07 33.86 12.35
CA TRP A 415 17.96 34.85 11.67
C TRP A 415 18.96 34.21 10.71
N CYS A 416 18.69 33.04 10.16
CA CYS A 416 19.51 32.47 9.09
C CYS A 416 19.06 33.07 7.75
N GLU A 417 19.23 34.41 7.59
CA GLU A 417 18.74 35.12 6.43
C GLU A 417 19.26 34.56 5.10
N ASN A 418 20.53 34.06 5.07
CA ASN A 418 21.18 33.53 3.89
C ASN A 418 20.92 32.06 3.63
N LEU A 419 20.10 31.40 4.43
CA LEU A 419 19.73 29.98 4.25
C LEU A 419 18.95 29.82 2.95
N LYS A 420 19.47 28.99 2.04
CA LYS A 420 18.87 28.70 0.73
C LYS A 420 18.36 27.27 0.62
N GLN A 421 18.97 26.33 1.36
CA GLN A 421 18.76 24.89 1.18
C GLN A 421 18.75 24.15 2.51
N VAL A 422 17.75 23.26 2.66
CA VAL A 422 17.66 22.30 3.78
C VAL A 422 17.58 20.90 3.19
N GLU A 423 18.65 20.11 3.38
CA GLU A 423 18.74 18.73 2.90
C GLU A 423 18.47 17.72 4.03
N GLY A 424 17.89 16.59 3.67
CA GLY A 424 17.68 15.51 4.62
C GLY A 424 16.72 15.82 5.76
N ILE A 425 15.87 16.84 5.65
CA ILE A 425 14.95 17.26 6.73
C ILE A 425 13.99 16.11 7.18
N LYS A 426 13.74 15.13 6.32
CA LYS A 426 13.03 13.90 6.68
C LYS A 426 13.71 13.08 7.79
N ASN A 427 15.01 13.32 8.02
CA ASN A 427 15.79 12.72 9.10
C ASN A 427 15.62 13.49 10.43
N LEU A 428 14.88 14.59 10.46
CA LEU A 428 14.51 15.27 11.70
C LEU A 428 13.24 14.65 12.28
N ASN A 429 13.39 13.90 13.33
CA ASN A 429 12.27 13.29 14.06
C ASN A 429 11.73 14.25 15.13
N THR A 430 10.55 14.83 14.89
CA THR A 430 9.95 15.81 15.79
C THR A 430 8.93 15.24 16.78
N LYS A 431 8.83 13.92 16.93
CA LYS A 431 7.81 13.24 17.77
C LYS A 431 7.85 13.69 19.25
N GLU A 432 9.04 14.02 19.76
CA GLU A 432 9.21 14.47 21.15
C GLU A 432 9.31 15.98 21.29
N VAL A 433 9.19 16.74 20.20
CA VAL A 433 9.32 18.20 20.21
C VAL A 433 8.06 18.82 20.81
N THR A 434 8.26 19.71 21.79
CA THR A 434 7.20 20.47 22.46
C THR A 434 7.19 21.95 22.09
N ASN A 435 8.29 22.48 21.52
CA ASN A 435 8.50 23.89 21.24
C ASN A 435 9.14 24.08 19.85
N MET A 436 8.44 24.83 18.96
CA MET A 436 8.90 25.17 17.62
C MET A 436 8.95 26.69 17.37
N VAL A 437 8.98 27.48 18.45
CA VAL A 437 9.02 28.96 18.39
C VAL A 437 10.23 29.41 17.58
N ASP A 438 10.03 30.34 16.65
CA ASP A 438 11.05 30.97 15.81
C ASP A 438 11.92 29.98 15.00
N MET A 439 11.45 28.73 14.76
CA MET A 439 12.34 27.71 14.19
C MET A 439 12.96 28.11 12.87
N PHE A 440 12.21 28.77 11.98
CA PHE A 440 12.66 29.30 10.68
C PHE A 440 12.45 30.81 10.55
N CYS A 441 12.34 31.52 11.68
CA CYS A 441 12.10 32.96 11.69
C CYS A 441 13.24 33.71 10.95
N GLU A 442 12.88 34.59 10.02
CA GLU A 442 13.78 35.38 9.16
C GLU A 442 14.68 34.54 8.24
N CYS A 443 14.25 33.34 7.81
CA CYS A 443 14.91 32.61 6.74
C CYS A 443 14.53 33.18 5.36
N ARG A 444 14.97 34.42 5.08
CA ARG A 444 14.49 35.26 3.96
C ARG A 444 14.75 34.68 2.57
N TYR A 445 15.86 33.98 2.37
CA TYR A 445 16.23 33.40 1.07
C TYR A 445 15.79 31.94 0.89
N LEU A 446 15.09 31.32 1.87
CA LEU A 446 14.58 29.96 1.78
C LEU A 446 13.32 29.94 0.90
N SER A 447 13.46 29.45 -0.33
CA SER A 447 12.37 29.46 -1.33
C SER A 447 11.48 28.20 -1.31
N SER A 448 11.96 27.13 -0.70
CA SER A 448 11.23 25.85 -0.54
C SER A 448 11.64 25.14 0.75
N LEU A 449 10.70 24.49 1.40
CA LEU A 449 10.91 23.75 2.63
C LEU A 449 9.88 22.62 2.73
N ASP A 450 10.34 21.38 2.92
CA ASP A 450 9.47 20.23 3.10
C ASP A 450 9.35 19.86 4.59
N VAL A 451 8.30 20.34 5.24
CA VAL A 451 7.96 19.98 6.63
C VAL A 451 6.88 18.90 6.72
N SER A 452 6.55 18.24 5.62
CA SER A 452 5.51 17.20 5.56
C SER A 452 5.82 15.97 6.43
N GLY A 453 7.08 15.81 6.87
CA GLY A 453 7.52 14.77 7.80
C GLY A 453 7.34 15.10 9.29
N PHE A 454 7.00 16.35 9.65
CA PHE A 454 6.96 16.77 11.04
C PHE A 454 5.76 16.18 11.79
N ASN A 455 6.03 15.61 12.95
CA ASN A 455 5.01 15.28 13.96
C ASN A 455 4.94 16.44 14.95
N THR A 456 3.76 17.05 15.08
CA THR A 456 3.56 18.21 15.95
C THR A 456 2.59 17.94 17.12
N GLU A 457 2.28 16.66 17.37
CA GLU A 457 1.27 16.26 18.35
C GLU A 457 1.57 16.75 19.78
N LYS A 458 2.85 16.86 20.14
CA LYS A 458 3.31 17.34 21.46
C LYS A 458 3.62 18.85 21.50
N VAL A 459 3.56 19.52 20.36
CA VAL A 459 3.94 20.95 20.28
C VAL A 459 2.86 21.82 20.92
N THR A 460 3.29 22.73 21.79
CA THR A 460 2.40 23.68 22.49
C THR A 460 2.58 25.11 22.03
N ASP A 461 3.71 25.47 21.42
CA ASP A 461 4.05 26.82 20.99
C ASP A 461 4.71 26.79 19.60
N MET A 462 4.08 27.46 18.61
CA MET A 462 4.50 27.62 17.22
C MET A 462 4.63 29.08 16.81
N SER A 463 4.70 29.99 17.82
CA SER A 463 4.79 31.42 17.52
C SER A 463 6.00 31.74 16.65
N GLU A 464 5.80 32.61 15.68
CA GLU A 464 6.79 33.13 14.75
C GLU A 464 7.59 32.06 13.98
N MET A 465 7.07 30.80 13.89
CA MET A 465 7.81 29.66 13.31
C MET A 465 8.34 29.93 11.91
N PHE A 466 7.61 30.65 11.08
CA PHE A 466 7.97 31.03 9.71
C PHE A 466 7.93 32.57 9.50
N TYR A 467 8.07 33.35 10.56
CA TYR A 467 8.06 34.82 10.51
C TYR A 467 9.10 35.31 9.49
N ASP A 468 8.72 36.24 8.61
CA ASP A 468 9.55 36.92 7.59
C ASP A 468 10.30 35.95 6.62
N CYS A 469 9.68 34.77 6.32
CA CYS A 469 10.14 33.86 5.26
C CYS A 469 9.67 34.39 3.89
N ILE A 470 10.22 35.53 3.44
CA ILE A 470 9.72 36.31 2.30
C ILE A 470 9.86 35.62 0.94
N SER A 471 10.69 34.58 0.81
CA SER A 471 10.90 33.84 -0.46
C SER A 471 10.13 32.53 -0.53
N LEU A 472 9.53 32.07 0.58
CA LEU A 472 8.82 30.79 0.66
C LEU A 472 7.50 30.88 -0.11
N LYS A 473 7.34 30.05 -1.16
CA LYS A 473 6.19 30.14 -2.07
C LYS A 473 5.03 29.23 -1.71
N LEU A 474 5.33 28.07 -1.15
CA LEU A 474 4.36 27.02 -0.83
C LEU A 474 4.79 26.32 0.45
N LEU A 475 3.84 25.98 1.31
CA LEU A 475 4.09 25.23 2.53
C LEU A 475 3.07 24.10 2.70
N ASP A 476 3.55 22.88 2.97
CA ASP A 476 2.69 21.72 3.27
C ASP A 476 2.77 21.37 4.75
N ILE A 477 1.73 21.74 5.48
CA ILE A 477 1.53 21.43 6.88
C ILE A 477 0.34 20.49 7.08
N ALA A 478 -0.04 19.71 6.07
CA ALA A 478 -1.19 18.83 6.13
C ALA A 478 -1.08 17.74 7.23
N LYS A 479 0.15 17.42 7.67
CA LYS A 479 0.36 16.49 8.79
C LYS A 479 0.43 17.16 10.17
N PHE A 480 0.46 18.49 10.24
CA PHE A 480 0.48 19.19 11.52
C PHE A 480 -0.79 18.89 12.32
N ASN A 481 -0.61 18.35 13.51
CA ASN A 481 -1.63 18.22 14.53
C ASN A 481 -1.43 19.34 15.56
N THR A 482 -2.34 20.30 15.60
CA THR A 482 -2.24 21.48 16.44
C THR A 482 -3.20 21.48 17.64
N ALA A 483 -3.76 20.31 17.99
CA ALA A 483 -4.73 20.18 19.07
C ALA A 483 -4.21 20.67 20.44
N ASN A 484 -2.88 20.63 20.66
CA ASN A 484 -2.23 21.06 21.89
C ASN A 484 -1.56 22.44 21.79
N VAL A 485 -1.64 23.11 20.63
CA VAL A 485 -0.98 24.41 20.42
C VAL A 485 -1.82 25.55 21.02
N THR A 486 -1.20 26.33 21.90
CA THR A 486 -1.84 27.45 22.57
C THR A 486 -1.36 28.83 22.06
N ASN A 487 -0.24 28.87 21.33
CA ASN A 487 0.35 30.10 20.79
C ASN A 487 0.76 29.92 19.34
N MET A 488 0.21 30.76 18.45
CA MET A 488 0.51 30.83 17.01
C MET A 488 0.76 32.27 16.55
N GLN A 489 1.09 33.22 17.50
CA GLN A 489 1.35 34.61 17.19
C GLN A 489 2.35 34.71 16.04
N GLY A 490 2.05 35.50 15.00
CA GLY A 490 2.96 35.80 13.90
C GLY A 490 3.49 34.61 13.13
N MET A 491 2.89 33.41 13.21
CA MET A 491 3.46 32.18 12.65
C MET A 491 3.87 32.28 11.18
N PHE A 492 3.15 33.06 10.37
CA PHE A 492 3.44 33.33 8.95
C PHE A 492 3.59 34.83 8.66
N TYR A 493 3.83 35.66 9.67
CA TYR A 493 3.99 37.10 9.49
C TYR A 493 4.99 37.42 8.38
N SER A 494 4.67 38.37 7.48
CA SER A 494 5.51 38.79 6.35
C SER A 494 5.97 37.68 5.39
N CYS A 495 5.31 36.55 5.30
CA CYS A 495 5.57 35.54 4.25
C CYS A 495 5.03 36.05 2.90
N SER A 496 5.63 37.13 2.35
CA SER A 496 5.06 37.87 1.22
C SER A 496 5.04 37.12 -0.10
N ALA A 497 5.92 36.13 -0.32
CA ALA A 497 5.89 35.27 -1.52
C ALA A 497 4.95 34.08 -1.38
N LEU A 498 4.45 33.80 -0.18
CA LEU A 498 3.64 32.61 0.11
C LEU A 498 2.27 32.69 -0.59
N THR A 499 2.01 31.77 -1.49
CA THR A 499 0.76 31.72 -2.27
C THR A 499 -0.21 30.68 -1.74
N THR A 500 0.29 29.58 -1.18
CA THR A 500 -0.54 28.44 -0.77
C THR A 500 0.02 27.77 0.47
N ILE A 501 -0.86 27.50 1.43
CA ILE A 501 -0.60 26.65 2.61
C ILE A 501 -1.53 25.46 2.54
N TYR A 502 -0.97 24.27 2.39
CA TYR A 502 -1.76 23.04 2.48
C TYR A 502 -1.89 22.58 3.94
N ALA A 503 -3.13 22.36 4.38
CA ALA A 503 -3.45 21.87 5.71
C ALA A 503 -4.45 20.71 5.67
N SER A 504 -4.77 20.12 6.81
CA SER A 504 -5.82 19.11 6.99
C SER A 504 -6.72 19.46 8.17
N ASP A 505 -7.70 18.59 8.44
CA ASP A 505 -8.59 18.71 9.59
C ASP A 505 -7.87 18.59 10.96
N LYS A 506 -6.59 18.17 10.96
CA LYS A 506 -5.76 18.11 12.16
C LYS A 506 -5.20 19.47 12.56
N PHE A 507 -5.19 20.45 11.65
CA PHE A 507 -4.83 21.81 11.97
C PHE A 507 -6.04 22.53 12.56
N VAL A 508 -6.08 22.62 13.87
CA VAL A 508 -7.16 23.24 14.65
C VAL A 508 -6.62 24.38 15.50
N THR A 509 -7.47 25.38 15.74
CA THR A 509 -7.10 26.60 16.51
C THR A 509 -7.92 26.76 17.79
N GLY A 510 -8.68 25.74 18.18
CA GLY A 510 -9.60 25.84 19.32
C GLY A 510 -8.95 26.04 20.70
N GLN A 511 -7.65 25.71 20.84
CA GLN A 511 -6.89 25.94 22.07
C GLN A 511 -5.96 27.16 22.00
N VAL A 512 -5.94 27.85 20.85
CA VAL A 512 -5.03 29.01 20.64
C VAL A 512 -5.54 30.21 21.45
N THR A 513 -4.72 30.69 22.37
CA THR A 513 -4.97 31.87 23.19
C THR A 513 -4.34 33.16 22.63
N ASP A 514 -3.25 33.00 21.86
CA ASP A 514 -2.63 34.08 21.10
C ASP A 514 -2.30 33.61 19.68
N GLY A 515 -2.96 34.15 18.72
CA GLY A 515 -2.77 33.91 17.28
C GLY A 515 -2.81 35.23 16.51
N SER A 516 -2.50 36.34 17.19
CA SER A 516 -2.47 37.68 16.60
C SER A 516 -1.44 37.78 15.48
N ASN A 517 -1.74 38.54 14.45
CA ASN A 517 -0.85 38.83 13.34
C ASN A 517 -0.32 37.63 12.54
N MET A 518 -0.98 36.47 12.70
CA MET A 518 -0.52 35.21 12.07
C MET A 518 -0.28 35.34 10.58
N PHE A 519 -1.08 36.11 9.84
CA PHE A 519 -1.01 36.31 8.40
C PHE A 519 -0.67 37.74 7.97
N SER A 520 -0.32 38.63 8.89
CA SER A 520 0.01 40.02 8.52
C SER A 520 1.09 40.06 7.46
N ASN A 521 0.92 40.91 6.42
CA ASN A 521 1.83 41.06 5.27
C ASN A 521 2.01 39.80 4.38
N CYS A 522 1.14 38.81 4.42
CA CYS A 522 1.14 37.68 3.50
C CYS A 522 0.50 38.05 2.16
N THR A 523 1.04 39.03 1.45
CA THR A 523 0.41 39.76 0.34
C THR A 523 0.00 38.94 -0.87
N ASN A 524 0.54 37.75 -1.06
CA ASN A 524 0.21 36.82 -2.16
C ASN A 524 -0.59 35.58 -1.72
N LEU A 525 -0.92 35.48 -0.41
CA LEU A 525 -1.59 34.30 0.13
C LEU A 525 -3.03 34.23 -0.32
N LYS A 526 -3.42 33.05 -0.83
CA LYS A 526 -4.76 32.78 -1.31
C LYS A 526 -5.23 31.38 -0.91
N GLY A 527 -6.30 31.34 -0.19
CA GLY A 527 -7.10 30.13 0.11
C GLY A 527 -8.53 30.30 -0.36
N PHE A 528 -9.50 30.10 0.54
CA PHE A 528 -10.90 30.48 0.32
C PHE A 528 -11.03 32.02 0.23
N VAL A 529 -10.28 32.75 1.06
CA VAL A 529 -10.10 34.20 0.95
C VAL A 529 -8.78 34.54 0.25
N ASP A 530 -8.74 35.66 -0.44
CA ASP A 530 -7.53 36.23 -1.07
C ASP A 530 -7.07 37.42 -0.21
N TYR A 531 -5.81 37.39 0.25
CA TYR A 531 -5.26 38.44 1.11
C TYR A 531 -5.33 39.84 0.49
N LYS A 532 -5.19 39.93 -0.83
CA LYS A 532 -5.27 41.23 -1.56
C LYS A 532 -6.58 41.99 -1.31
N ASN A 533 -7.65 41.24 -1.06
CA ASN A 533 -8.99 41.79 -0.81
C ASN A 533 -9.40 41.70 0.66
N ASN A 534 -8.57 41.14 1.55
CA ASN A 534 -8.89 40.85 2.95
C ASN A 534 -7.67 41.07 3.88
N SER A 535 -6.93 42.16 3.68
CA SER A 535 -5.67 42.45 4.41
C SER A 535 -5.88 42.72 5.91
N ASP A 536 -7.12 42.90 6.34
CA ASP A 536 -7.55 43.02 7.74
C ASP A 536 -7.71 41.68 8.46
N LYS A 537 -7.77 40.55 7.70
CA LYS A 537 -7.95 39.21 8.23
C LYS A 537 -6.59 38.58 8.56
N THR A 538 -6.03 38.94 9.69
CA THR A 538 -4.63 38.59 10.03
C THR A 538 -4.49 37.52 11.11
N ASP A 539 -5.56 37.17 11.82
CA ASP A 539 -5.51 36.31 13.01
C ASP A 539 -5.69 34.82 12.71
N HIS A 540 -5.39 33.98 13.68
CA HIS A 540 -5.49 32.51 13.62
C HIS A 540 -6.88 31.97 13.26
N ILE A 541 -7.97 32.74 13.44
CA ILE A 541 -9.33 32.33 13.05
C ILE A 541 -9.44 32.09 11.55
N PHE A 542 -8.56 32.68 10.74
CA PHE A 542 -8.45 32.45 9.29
C PHE A 542 -7.50 31.31 8.91
N ALA A 543 -6.94 30.61 9.88
CA ALA A 543 -6.07 29.44 9.66
C ALA A 543 -6.89 28.17 9.42
N ASN A 544 -7.74 28.21 8.40
CA ASN A 544 -8.56 27.08 7.97
C ASN A 544 -8.82 27.15 6.45
N TYR A 545 -9.22 26.03 5.85
CA TYR A 545 -9.50 25.93 4.41
C TYR A 545 -10.97 26.24 4.07
N LYS A 546 -11.87 26.32 5.05
CA LYS A 546 -13.31 26.53 4.81
C LYS A 546 -13.63 27.99 4.52
N THR A 547 -13.11 28.87 5.33
CA THR A 547 -13.39 30.32 5.30
C THR A 547 -12.15 31.18 5.37
N GLY A 548 -10.95 30.57 5.37
CA GLY A 548 -9.67 31.25 5.62
C GLY A 548 -8.66 31.09 4.48
N TYR A 549 -7.38 31.15 4.85
CA TYR A 549 -6.27 31.19 3.89
C TYR A 549 -5.70 29.83 3.51
N PHE A 550 -6.10 28.75 4.15
CA PHE A 550 -5.56 27.43 3.84
C PHE A 550 -6.27 26.79 2.65
N SER A 551 -5.61 25.81 2.06
CA SER A 551 -6.18 24.84 1.13
C SER A 551 -6.08 23.45 1.75
N LYS A 552 -7.16 22.67 1.72
CA LYS A 552 -7.10 21.26 2.13
C LYS A 552 -6.37 20.47 1.04
N LEU A 553 -5.37 19.67 1.43
CA LEU A 553 -4.67 18.78 0.50
C LEU A 553 -5.59 17.59 0.17
N VAL A 554 -6.22 17.63 -1.01
CA VAL A 554 -7.23 16.63 -1.42
C VAL A 554 -6.70 15.59 -2.39
N GLY A 555 -5.48 15.77 -2.91
CA GLY A 555 -4.88 14.81 -3.84
C GLY A 555 -3.55 15.29 -4.41
N LYS A 556 -3.06 14.53 -5.40
CA LYS A 556 -1.87 14.89 -6.19
C LYS A 556 -2.01 14.38 -7.63
N ASN A 557 -1.32 15.03 -8.56
CA ASN A 557 -1.15 14.64 -9.95
C ASN A 557 0.36 14.60 -10.27
N GLY A 558 0.95 13.41 -10.27
CA GLY A 558 2.41 13.26 -10.16
C GLY A 558 2.90 13.85 -8.84
N ASP A 559 3.84 14.80 -8.92
CA ASP A 559 4.38 15.52 -7.75
C ASP A 559 3.58 16.78 -7.40
N GLU A 560 2.67 17.21 -8.28
CA GLU A 560 1.85 18.40 -8.07
C GLU A 560 0.74 18.16 -7.07
N LYS A 561 0.74 18.91 -5.96
CA LYS A 561 -0.27 18.85 -4.90
C LYS A 561 -1.55 19.55 -5.33
N ILE A 562 -2.70 18.97 -5.00
CA ILE A 562 -4.02 19.52 -5.30
C ILE A 562 -4.65 20.00 -4.01
N GLY A 563 -4.92 21.30 -3.95
CA GLY A 563 -5.62 21.94 -2.84
C GLY A 563 -7.06 22.27 -3.20
N ALA A 564 -7.95 22.13 -2.22
CA ALA A 564 -9.34 22.55 -2.32
C ALA A 564 -9.73 23.44 -1.15
N THR A 565 -10.72 24.31 -1.34
CA THR A 565 -11.18 25.28 -0.36
C THR A 565 -12.71 25.23 -0.23
N GLY A 566 -13.23 25.82 0.86
CA GLY A 566 -14.65 25.88 1.13
C GLY A 566 -15.22 24.60 1.77
N GLU A 567 -16.45 24.66 2.20
CA GLU A 567 -17.17 23.53 2.83
C GLU A 567 -17.34 22.35 1.84
N THR A 568 -17.50 22.64 0.56
CA THR A 568 -17.68 21.63 -0.49
C THR A 568 -16.38 21.15 -1.10
N LEU A 569 -15.22 21.60 -0.59
CA LEU A 569 -13.89 21.26 -1.07
C LEU A 569 -13.76 21.44 -2.60
N ALA A 570 -13.74 22.67 -3.09
CA ALA A 570 -13.56 22.98 -4.49
C ALA A 570 -12.11 23.40 -4.79
N ALA A 571 -11.45 22.68 -5.71
CA ALA A 571 -10.18 23.08 -6.31
C ALA A 571 -10.45 24.09 -7.45
N GLU A 572 -9.59 25.08 -7.62
CA GLU A 572 -9.71 26.07 -8.72
C GLU A 572 -9.61 25.37 -10.09
N LYS A 573 -8.66 24.49 -10.24
CA LYS A 573 -8.50 23.69 -11.44
C LYS A 573 -7.85 22.34 -11.17
N LEU A 574 -8.20 21.35 -11.98
CA LEU A 574 -7.55 20.05 -12.09
C LEU A 574 -7.06 19.87 -13.53
N VAL A 575 -5.76 19.79 -13.74
CA VAL A 575 -5.15 19.55 -15.05
C VAL A 575 -4.47 18.20 -15.04
N LEU A 576 -5.08 17.19 -15.63
CA LEU A 576 -4.53 15.85 -15.70
C LEU A 576 -3.67 15.67 -16.95
N ALA A 577 -2.53 15.01 -16.80
CA ALA A 577 -1.61 14.67 -17.88
C ALA A 577 -1.50 13.15 -18.04
N ASP A 578 -1.38 12.70 -19.28
CA ASP A 578 -1.39 11.27 -19.66
C ASP A 578 -0.23 10.44 -19.09
N ASP A 579 0.84 11.11 -18.67
CA ASP A 579 2.08 10.53 -18.15
C ASP A 579 2.23 10.66 -16.63
N LYS A 580 1.23 11.20 -15.93
CA LYS A 580 1.26 11.42 -14.49
C LYS A 580 0.22 10.59 -13.76
N ASP A 581 0.60 10.05 -12.62
CA ASP A 581 -0.31 9.37 -11.72
C ASP A 581 -1.19 10.36 -10.96
N PHE A 582 -2.49 10.09 -10.92
CA PHE A 582 -3.44 10.86 -10.15
C PHE A 582 -3.89 10.07 -8.91
N VAL A 583 -3.87 10.73 -7.76
CA VAL A 583 -4.35 10.17 -6.50
C VAL A 583 -5.22 11.21 -5.81
N ALA A 584 -6.47 10.90 -5.58
CA ALA A 584 -7.35 11.68 -4.71
C ALA A 584 -7.35 11.07 -3.29
N TYR A 585 -7.12 11.89 -2.28
CA TYR A 585 -7.16 11.45 -0.88
C TYR A 585 -8.59 11.40 -0.33
N GLU A 586 -9.46 12.25 -0.88
CA GLU A 586 -10.90 12.30 -0.58
C GLU A 586 -11.66 12.85 -1.80
N PRO A 587 -12.99 12.70 -1.89
CA PRO A 587 -13.78 13.33 -2.94
C PRO A 587 -13.71 14.85 -2.83
N PHE A 588 -13.63 15.55 -3.96
CA PHE A 588 -13.64 17.02 -4.04
C PHE A 588 -14.29 17.47 -5.34
N ALA A 589 -14.53 18.77 -5.52
CA ALA A 589 -14.96 19.35 -6.77
C ALA A 589 -13.79 20.11 -7.43
N ALA A 590 -13.85 20.29 -8.75
CA ALA A 590 -12.95 21.18 -9.49
C ALA A 590 -13.78 22.17 -10.29
N LYS A 591 -13.51 23.47 -10.14
CA LYS A 591 -14.16 24.52 -10.96
C LYS A 591 -13.85 24.33 -12.45
N THR A 592 -12.66 23.83 -12.76
CA THR A 592 -12.28 23.37 -14.09
C THR A 592 -11.53 22.05 -13.97
N ALA A 593 -11.95 21.03 -14.72
CA ALA A 593 -11.24 19.76 -14.84
C ALA A 593 -10.86 19.54 -16.31
N SER A 594 -9.60 19.26 -16.59
CA SER A 594 -9.09 19.07 -17.94
C SER A 594 -8.16 17.88 -18.04
N TYR A 595 -8.18 17.25 -19.23
CA TYR A 595 -7.28 16.16 -19.58
C TYR A 595 -6.93 16.25 -21.07
N SER A 596 -5.70 15.94 -21.42
CA SER A 596 -5.27 15.84 -22.79
C SER A 596 -4.41 14.61 -23.03
N ARG A 597 -4.61 13.98 -24.21
CA ARG A 597 -3.84 12.82 -24.65
C ARG A 597 -3.68 12.83 -26.16
N THR A 598 -2.46 12.62 -26.64
CA THR A 598 -2.18 12.38 -28.05
C THR A 598 -2.17 10.89 -28.34
N MET A 599 -2.96 10.47 -29.31
CA MET A 599 -3.04 9.10 -29.79
C MET A 599 -2.01 8.88 -30.90
N LYS A 600 -1.48 7.66 -30.98
CA LYS A 600 -0.66 7.27 -32.13
C LYS A 600 -1.54 7.30 -33.39
N GLU A 601 -1.00 7.80 -34.51
CA GLU A 601 -1.67 7.77 -35.79
C GLU A 601 -2.15 6.35 -36.15
N GLY A 602 -3.37 6.23 -36.66
CA GLY A 602 -4.01 4.96 -36.93
C GLY A 602 -4.60 4.23 -35.72
N THR A 603 -4.59 4.83 -34.54
CA THR A 603 -5.27 4.25 -33.36
C THR A 603 -6.79 4.33 -33.55
N ILE A 604 -7.47 3.16 -33.63
CA ILE A 604 -8.93 3.06 -33.74
C ILE A 604 -9.57 2.88 -32.37
N TRP A 605 -9.06 1.96 -31.57
CA TRP A 605 -9.58 1.62 -30.26
C TRP A 605 -8.60 1.95 -29.15
N ALA A 606 -9.12 2.43 -28.03
CA ALA A 606 -8.35 2.68 -26.82
C ALA A 606 -9.25 2.56 -25.59
N THR A 607 -8.70 2.82 -24.39
CA THR A 607 -9.48 2.89 -23.16
C THR A 607 -9.31 4.25 -22.49
N LEU A 608 -10.31 4.63 -21.69
CA LEU A 608 -10.34 5.87 -20.93
C LEU A 608 -11.01 5.63 -19.56
N CYS A 609 -10.44 6.24 -18.51
CA CYS A 609 -11.02 6.31 -17.18
C CYS A 609 -10.59 7.61 -16.51
N LEU A 610 -11.47 8.60 -16.43
CA LEU A 610 -11.18 9.91 -15.84
C LEU A 610 -11.88 10.09 -14.50
N PRO A 611 -11.30 10.80 -13.54
CA PRO A 611 -11.91 11.02 -12.23
C PRO A 611 -13.06 12.04 -12.25
N PHE A 612 -13.42 12.58 -13.40
CA PHE A 612 -14.53 13.50 -13.58
C PHE A 612 -15.43 13.07 -14.73
N GLU A 613 -16.66 13.53 -14.71
CA GLU A 613 -17.62 13.27 -15.78
C GLU A 613 -17.20 13.98 -17.08
N VAL A 614 -17.33 13.28 -18.21
CA VAL A 614 -17.04 13.80 -19.55
C VAL A 614 -18.30 13.78 -20.38
N THR A 615 -18.68 14.94 -20.91
CA THR A 615 -19.78 15.09 -21.87
C THR A 615 -19.36 14.60 -23.25
N LEU A 616 -20.18 13.77 -23.90
CA LEU A 616 -19.84 13.13 -25.19
C LEU A 616 -20.27 13.92 -26.42
N ASP A 617 -21.15 14.90 -26.27
CA ASP A 617 -21.54 15.75 -27.35
C ASP A 617 -20.34 16.54 -27.93
N GLY A 618 -20.22 16.54 -29.26
CA GLY A 618 -19.10 17.20 -29.95
C GLY A 618 -17.76 16.49 -29.89
N GLN A 619 -17.62 15.36 -29.19
CA GLN A 619 -16.35 14.65 -29.07
C GLN A 619 -15.94 13.96 -30.37
N ASN A 620 -14.63 13.78 -30.55
CA ASN A 620 -14.02 13.13 -31.72
C ASN A 620 -13.82 11.60 -31.52
N PHE A 621 -14.58 11.00 -30.62
CA PHE A 621 -14.62 9.55 -30.36
C PHE A 621 -16.03 9.13 -29.95
N ARG A 622 -16.26 7.83 -29.89
CA ARG A 622 -17.44 7.18 -29.29
C ARG A 622 -17.02 6.38 -28.09
N ALA A 623 -17.82 6.31 -27.05
CA ALA A 623 -17.53 5.58 -25.80
C ALA A 623 -18.44 4.38 -25.65
N PHE A 624 -17.90 3.29 -25.08
CA PHE A 624 -18.60 2.02 -24.92
C PHE A 624 -18.33 1.42 -23.54
N LYS A 625 -19.35 0.81 -22.94
CA LYS A 625 -19.19 -0.10 -21.81
C LYS A 625 -19.07 -1.54 -22.32
N LEU A 626 -18.38 -2.38 -21.59
CA LEU A 626 -18.26 -3.81 -21.82
C LEU A 626 -19.59 -4.47 -21.40
N LEU A 627 -20.31 -5.09 -22.33
CA LEU A 627 -21.58 -5.74 -22.06
C LEU A 627 -21.40 -7.23 -21.77
N SER A 628 -20.65 -7.93 -22.62
CA SER A 628 -20.30 -9.33 -22.46
C SER A 628 -18.95 -9.63 -23.12
N ALA A 629 -18.35 -10.79 -22.74
CA ALA A 629 -17.25 -11.41 -23.46
C ALA A 629 -17.57 -12.89 -23.64
N ASP A 630 -17.25 -13.44 -24.80
CA ASP A 630 -17.51 -14.83 -25.17
C ASP A 630 -16.18 -15.52 -25.50
N ASP A 631 -15.85 -16.50 -24.67
CA ASP A 631 -14.63 -17.29 -24.76
C ASP A 631 -14.59 -18.19 -25.98
N ALA A 632 -15.74 -18.70 -26.42
CA ALA A 632 -15.81 -19.63 -27.54
C ALA A 632 -15.62 -18.94 -28.89
N THR A 633 -16.04 -17.69 -28.99
CA THR A 633 -15.91 -16.89 -30.21
C THR A 633 -14.74 -15.89 -30.12
N GLU A 634 -14.11 -15.76 -28.97
CA GLU A 634 -13.05 -14.78 -28.68
C GLU A 634 -13.49 -13.34 -29.06
N THR A 635 -14.71 -12.95 -28.68
CA THR A 635 -15.29 -11.63 -29.01
C THR A 635 -15.82 -10.93 -27.76
N VAL A 636 -15.84 -9.60 -27.81
CA VAL A 636 -16.53 -8.76 -26.80
C VAL A 636 -17.71 -8.05 -27.42
N GLU A 637 -18.79 -7.95 -26.65
CA GLU A 637 -19.96 -7.17 -26.97
C GLU A 637 -19.91 -5.84 -26.22
N LEU A 638 -20.13 -4.75 -26.93
CA LEU A 638 -20.07 -3.39 -26.43
C LEU A 638 -21.39 -2.66 -26.55
N GLU A 639 -21.77 -1.89 -25.54
CA GLU A 639 -22.92 -0.98 -25.59
C GLU A 639 -22.45 0.47 -25.62
N GLU A 640 -22.92 1.24 -26.58
CA GLU A 640 -22.54 2.64 -26.75
C GLU A 640 -23.17 3.53 -25.67
N ILE A 641 -22.33 4.38 -25.07
CA ILE A 641 -22.73 5.46 -24.18
C ILE A 641 -22.96 6.71 -25.04
N LYS A 642 -24.13 7.35 -24.92
CA LYS A 642 -24.49 8.44 -25.82
C LYS A 642 -24.38 9.84 -25.24
N THR A 643 -24.47 10.00 -23.91
CA THR A 643 -24.60 11.33 -23.27
C THR A 643 -23.35 11.77 -22.56
N SER A 644 -22.93 11.01 -21.55
CA SER A 644 -21.73 11.32 -20.76
C SER A 644 -21.09 10.05 -20.20
N ILE A 645 -19.80 10.12 -19.89
CA ILE A 645 -19.06 9.12 -19.13
C ILE A 645 -19.01 9.62 -17.69
N ALA A 646 -19.63 8.91 -16.76
CA ALA A 646 -19.61 9.30 -15.35
C ALA A 646 -18.18 9.25 -14.75
N ALA A 647 -17.93 10.07 -13.75
CA ALA A 647 -16.65 10.12 -13.04
C ALA A 647 -16.19 8.72 -12.57
N GLY A 648 -14.92 8.38 -12.80
CA GLY A 648 -14.32 7.11 -12.40
C GLY A 648 -14.72 5.91 -13.26
N THR A 649 -15.62 6.07 -14.23
CA THR A 649 -16.13 4.94 -15.04
C THR A 649 -15.13 4.56 -16.13
N PRO A 650 -14.65 3.31 -16.16
CA PRO A 650 -13.80 2.83 -17.23
C PRO A 650 -14.61 2.54 -18.48
N VAL A 651 -14.11 2.98 -19.64
CA VAL A 651 -14.75 2.78 -20.94
C VAL A 651 -13.76 2.36 -22.01
N ILE A 652 -14.25 1.65 -23.01
CA ILE A 652 -13.56 1.45 -24.28
C ILE A 652 -13.99 2.58 -25.21
N ILE A 653 -13.05 3.20 -25.91
CA ILE A 653 -13.35 4.31 -26.84
C ILE A 653 -12.94 3.92 -28.26
N LYS A 654 -13.75 4.37 -29.24
CA LYS A 654 -13.44 4.27 -30.67
C LYS A 654 -13.24 5.67 -31.23
N MET A 655 -12.03 5.94 -31.72
CA MET A 655 -11.69 7.22 -32.32
C MET A 655 -12.48 7.42 -33.66
N LYS A 656 -12.91 8.64 -33.93
CA LYS A 656 -13.43 9.00 -35.27
C LYS A 656 -12.26 9.07 -36.26
N ASP A 657 -12.56 8.85 -37.53
CA ASP A 657 -11.54 8.77 -38.60
C ASP A 657 -10.65 10.04 -38.60
N GLY A 658 -9.34 9.83 -38.57
CA GLY A 658 -8.33 10.90 -38.55
C GLY A 658 -8.14 11.60 -37.21
N ALA A 659 -8.89 11.26 -36.18
CA ALA A 659 -8.74 11.86 -34.86
C ALA A 659 -7.53 11.27 -34.09
N THR A 660 -6.62 12.14 -33.66
CA THR A 660 -5.38 11.74 -32.95
C THR A 660 -5.26 12.36 -31.56
N GLN A 661 -6.25 13.14 -31.10
CA GLN A 661 -6.19 13.78 -29.79
C GLN A 661 -7.48 13.60 -29.01
N LEU A 662 -7.34 13.36 -27.72
CA LEU A 662 -8.40 13.55 -26.74
C LEU A 662 -8.09 14.84 -25.97
N LYS A 663 -9.08 15.73 -25.89
CA LYS A 663 -8.94 16.99 -25.14
C LYS A 663 -10.26 17.32 -24.46
N PHE A 664 -10.25 17.34 -23.14
CA PHE A 664 -11.42 17.65 -22.33
C PHE A 664 -11.17 18.91 -21.50
N SER A 665 -12.19 19.72 -21.32
CA SER A 665 -12.21 20.84 -20.39
C SER A 665 -13.66 21.02 -19.92
N GLU A 666 -13.91 20.56 -18.71
CA GLU A 666 -15.21 20.53 -18.09
C GLU A 666 -15.27 21.51 -16.92
N ALA A 667 -16.39 22.17 -16.70
CA ALA A 667 -16.60 23.11 -15.60
C ALA A 667 -17.39 22.45 -14.46
N ASP A 668 -17.08 22.85 -13.21
CA ASP A 668 -17.82 22.52 -11.99
C ASP A 668 -18.08 21.00 -11.81
N LYS A 669 -17.01 20.20 -11.96
CA LYS A 669 -17.11 18.74 -11.89
C LYS A 669 -16.76 18.19 -10.51
N ALA A 670 -17.56 17.22 -10.06
CA ALA A 670 -17.18 16.35 -8.96
C ALA A 670 -16.04 15.42 -9.41
N ILE A 671 -15.03 15.25 -8.54
CA ILE A 671 -13.85 14.42 -8.76
C ILE A 671 -13.98 13.16 -7.92
N ALA A 672 -14.06 12.02 -8.59
CA ALA A 672 -14.15 10.73 -7.93
C ALA A 672 -12.77 10.32 -7.35
N LYS A 673 -12.76 9.95 -6.08
CA LYS A 673 -11.57 9.41 -5.42
C LYS A 673 -11.14 8.09 -6.03
N ASP A 674 -12.09 7.18 -6.22
CA ASP A 674 -11.83 5.81 -6.61
C ASP A 674 -12.32 5.53 -8.04
N VAL A 675 -11.61 4.65 -8.73
CA VAL A 675 -12.06 4.12 -10.01
C VAL A 675 -13.26 3.19 -9.79
N GLN A 676 -14.18 3.21 -10.74
CA GLN A 676 -15.29 2.28 -10.79
C GLN A 676 -14.92 1.02 -11.58
N THR A 677 -15.70 -0.04 -11.41
CA THR A 677 -15.63 -1.24 -12.24
C THR A 677 -16.91 -1.37 -13.06
N SER A 678 -16.79 -1.69 -14.33
CA SER A 678 -17.93 -2.00 -15.19
C SER A 678 -17.98 -3.51 -15.41
N LYS A 679 -18.95 -4.20 -14.78
CA LYS A 679 -19.11 -5.65 -14.87
C LYS A 679 -20.02 -6.04 -16.01
N THR A 680 -19.73 -7.17 -16.67
CA THR A 680 -20.65 -7.84 -17.60
C THR A 680 -21.87 -8.39 -16.86
N ALA A 681 -22.95 -8.68 -17.58
CA ALA A 681 -24.20 -9.16 -16.99
C ALA A 681 -24.03 -10.48 -16.18
N ASN A 682 -23.14 -11.37 -16.60
CA ASN A 682 -22.81 -12.62 -15.90
C ASN A 682 -21.73 -12.44 -14.82
N SER A 683 -21.17 -11.22 -14.67
CA SER A 683 -20.08 -10.88 -13.75
C SER A 683 -18.76 -11.64 -13.98
N ASN A 684 -18.62 -12.43 -15.04
CA ASN A 684 -17.40 -13.17 -15.36
C ASN A 684 -16.28 -12.24 -15.85
N TYR A 685 -16.62 -11.12 -16.46
CA TYR A 685 -15.68 -10.11 -16.92
C TYR A 685 -16.02 -8.75 -16.35
N GLN A 686 -15.00 -7.94 -16.17
CA GLN A 686 -15.17 -6.54 -15.79
C GLN A 686 -14.14 -5.67 -16.48
N LEU A 687 -14.51 -4.41 -16.74
CA LEU A 687 -13.56 -3.38 -17.11
C LEU A 687 -13.14 -2.62 -15.85
N GLN A 688 -11.83 -2.60 -15.57
CA GLN A 688 -11.22 -1.96 -14.42
C GLN A 688 -10.48 -0.70 -14.85
N GLY A 689 -10.78 0.43 -14.21
CA GLY A 689 -10.12 1.70 -14.47
C GLY A 689 -8.77 1.83 -13.77
N LEU A 690 -7.95 2.77 -14.25
CA LEU A 690 -6.64 3.16 -13.70
C LEU A 690 -6.54 4.68 -13.65
N TYR A 691 -6.19 5.23 -12.50
CA TYR A 691 -5.73 6.62 -12.34
C TYR A 691 -4.20 6.71 -12.26
N THR A 692 -3.53 5.57 -12.07
CA THR A 692 -2.08 5.44 -11.97
C THR A 692 -1.55 4.47 -13.01
N GLN A 693 -0.28 4.54 -13.31
CA GLN A 693 0.40 3.58 -14.18
C GLN A 693 0.38 2.18 -13.55
N LYS A 694 0.25 1.16 -14.39
CA LYS A 694 0.32 -0.24 -13.97
C LYS A 694 1.15 -1.06 -14.94
N MET A 695 2.08 -1.83 -14.39
CA MET A 695 2.84 -2.85 -15.12
C MET A 695 2.11 -4.19 -15.02
N PHE A 696 1.92 -4.86 -16.13
CA PHE A 696 1.31 -6.18 -16.23
C PHE A 696 2.37 -7.22 -16.56
N SER A 697 2.50 -8.24 -15.73
CA SER A 697 3.42 -9.36 -15.95
C SER A 697 2.81 -10.39 -16.88
N LYS A 698 3.62 -10.92 -17.82
CA LYS A 698 3.20 -12.05 -18.67
C LYS A 698 2.94 -13.34 -17.91
N ASP A 699 3.47 -13.48 -16.70
CA ASP A 699 3.37 -14.69 -15.88
C ASP A 699 2.26 -14.65 -14.84
N THR A 700 1.91 -13.44 -14.32
CA THR A 700 0.99 -13.29 -13.19
C THR A 700 -0.31 -12.58 -13.53
N ASP A 701 -0.37 -11.78 -14.61
CA ASP A 701 -1.56 -11.01 -14.99
C ASP A 701 -2.31 -11.63 -16.18
N ASN A 702 -2.33 -12.94 -16.30
CA ASN A 702 -2.96 -13.67 -17.41
C ASN A 702 -4.49 -13.55 -17.43
N ASN A 703 -5.10 -13.18 -16.31
CA ASN A 703 -6.53 -12.85 -16.22
C ASN A 703 -6.83 -11.40 -16.63
N CYS A 704 -5.82 -10.59 -16.96
CA CYS A 704 -5.98 -9.22 -17.42
C CYS A 704 -5.83 -9.14 -18.94
N SER A 705 -6.56 -8.23 -19.60
CA SER A 705 -6.40 -7.94 -21.02
C SER A 705 -6.42 -6.45 -21.30
N ILE A 706 -5.46 -5.99 -22.12
CA ILE A 706 -5.30 -4.58 -22.53
C ILE A 706 -5.62 -4.40 -24.01
N VAL A 707 -6.14 -3.21 -24.35
CA VAL A 707 -6.47 -2.87 -25.75
C VAL A 707 -5.20 -2.67 -26.56
N LYS A 708 -5.07 -3.43 -27.66
CA LYS A 708 -4.02 -3.29 -28.65
C LYS A 708 -4.61 -3.44 -30.06
N GLY A 709 -4.61 -2.36 -30.81
CA GLY A 709 -5.29 -2.31 -32.13
C GLY A 709 -6.82 -2.47 -31.96
N ASP A 710 -7.37 -3.49 -32.57
CA ASP A 710 -8.79 -3.88 -32.51
C ASP A 710 -9.05 -5.07 -31.54
N LYS A 711 -8.12 -5.34 -30.62
CA LYS A 711 -8.17 -6.51 -29.75
C LYS A 711 -7.93 -6.13 -28.29
N LEU A 712 -8.49 -6.95 -27.39
CA LEU A 712 -8.12 -7.06 -25.99
C LEU A 712 -7.21 -8.27 -25.86
N MET A 713 -5.95 -8.06 -25.47
CA MET A 713 -4.94 -9.10 -25.38
C MET A 713 -4.37 -9.19 -23.96
N ASN A 714 -4.18 -10.40 -23.46
CA ASN A 714 -3.50 -10.56 -22.18
C ASN A 714 -1.99 -10.34 -22.33
N PRO A 715 -1.25 -10.09 -21.21
CA PRO A 715 0.17 -9.82 -21.25
C PRO A 715 0.99 -10.95 -21.88
N ALA A 716 0.66 -12.24 -21.64
CA ALA A 716 1.35 -13.37 -22.22
C ALA A 716 1.24 -13.38 -23.75
N LYS A 717 0.08 -13.01 -24.32
CA LYS A 717 -0.11 -12.89 -25.76
C LYS A 717 0.63 -11.69 -26.35
N LEU A 718 0.60 -10.54 -25.69
CA LEU A 718 1.29 -9.33 -26.14
C LEU A 718 2.81 -9.49 -26.17
N LEU A 719 3.38 -10.26 -25.23
CA LEU A 719 4.80 -10.42 -25.04
C LEU A 719 5.35 -11.76 -25.56
N GLN A 720 4.52 -12.55 -26.25
CA GLN A 720 4.85 -13.91 -26.70
C GLN A 720 6.14 -14.02 -27.53
N GLU A 721 6.44 -13.00 -28.35
CA GLU A 721 7.60 -12.96 -29.25
C GLU A 721 8.69 -12.00 -28.74
N THR A 722 8.63 -11.57 -27.48
CA THR A 722 9.58 -10.61 -26.90
C THR A 722 10.32 -11.19 -25.70
N THR A 723 11.48 -10.63 -25.41
CA THR A 723 12.24 -10.94 -24.18
C THR A 723 11.74 -10.12 -22.97
N THR A 724 10.79 -9.20 -23.19
CA THR A 724 10.24 -8.36 -22.14
C THR A 724 9.28 -9.16 -21.26
N GLU A 725 9.34 -8.96 -19.94
CA GLU A 725 8.50 -9.67 -18.98
C GLU A 725 7.23 -8.90 -18.61
N PHE A 726 7.19 -7.61 -18.90
CA PHE A 726 6.11 -6.70 -18.51
C PHE A 726 5.63 -5.85 -19.68
N VAL A 727 4.34 -5.51 -19.66
CA VAL A 727 3.75 -4.47 -20.51
C VAL A 727 3.21 -3.36 -19.62
N ASP A 728 3.55 -2.11 -19.95
CA ASP A 728 3.14 -0.93 -19.19
C ASP A 728 1.83 -0.33 -19.72
N SER A 729 0.93 0.01 -18.80
CA SER A 729 -0.26 0.80 -19.07
C SER A 729 -0.17 2.13 -18.33
N LYS A 730 -0.29 3.22 -19.09
CA LYS A 730 -0.28 4.56 -18.52
C LYS A 730 -1.53 4.85 -17.68
N SER A 731 -1.48 5.94 -16.93
CA SER A 731 -2.60 6.47 -16.15
C SER A 731 -3.83 6.76 -17.04
N PHE A 732 -4.99 6.82 -16.44
CA PHE A 732 -6.29 7.12 -17.10
C PHE A 732 -6.67 6.14 -18.20
N ARG A 733 -6.28 4.87 -18.02
CA ARG A 733 -6.65 3.74 -18.88
C ARG A 733 -7.64 2.83 -18.20
N ALA A 734 -8.05 1.81 -18.92
CA ALA A 734 -8.76 0.67 -18.36
C ALA A 734 -8.27 -0.62 -19.01
N TYR A 735 -8.46 -1.71 -18.31
CA TYR A 735 -8.16 -3.07 -18.75
C TYR A 735 -9.30 -4.01 -18.38
N MET A 736 -9.47 -5.07 -19.13
CA MET A 736 -10.47 -6.09 -18.82
C MET A 736 -9.88 -7.12 -17.86
N VAL A 737 -10.66 -7.57 -16.89
CA VAL A 737 -10.31 -8.63 -15.93
C VAL A 737 -11.28 -9.79 -16.12
N ASP A 738 -10.73 -11.00 -16.26
CA ASP A 738 -11.46 -12.25 -16.20
C ASP A 738 -11.60 -12.68 -14.74
N ASN A 739 -12.83 -12.69 -14.24
CA ASN A 739 -13.20 -13.10 -12.89
C ASN A 739 -13.87 -14.48 -12.90
N SER A 740 -13.82 -15.22 -14.00
CA SER A 740 -14.37 -16.58 -14.07
C SER A 740 -13.65 -17.52 -13.11
N SER A 741 -14.31 -18.59 -12.67
CA SER A 741 -13.77 -19.57 -11.74
C SER A 741 -12.56 -20.35 -12.26
N ALA A 742 -12.28 -20.26 -13.55
CA ALA A 742 -11.10 -20.82 -14.20
C ALA A 742 -10.67 -19.87 -15.33
N PRO A 743 -9.97 -18.77 -15.02
CA PRO A 743 -9.35 -17.97 -16.06
C PRO A 743 -8.47 -18.88 -16.90
N ALA A 744 -8.71 -18.94 -18.20
CA ALA A 744 -7.93 -19.85 -19.03
C ALA A 744 -6.47 -19.49 -18.97
N ALA A 745 -5.63 -20.45 -18.63
CA ALA A 745 -4.19 -20.32 -18.72
C ALA A 745 -3.78 -20.19 -20.20
N GLY A 746 -2.90 -19.21 -20.51
CA GLY A 746 -2.30 -19.05 -21.83
C GLY A 746 -2.60 -17.75 -22.55
N ALA A 747 -2.03 -17.62 -23.73
CA ALA A 747 -2.07 -16.41 -24.53
C ALA A 747 -3.47 -16.18 -25.15
N ARG A 748 -4.26 -15.28 -24.55
CA ARG A 748 -5.65 -14.97 -24.96
C ARG A 748 -5.78 -13.62 -25.64
N MET A 749 -6.76 -13.53 -26.54
CA MET A 749 -7.18 -12.28 -27.14
C MET A 749 -8.68 -12.29 -27.46
N PHE A 750 -9.33 -11.14 -27.36
CA PHE A 750 -10.72 -10.94 -27.76
C PHE A 750 -10.77 -9.88 -28.86
N SER A 751 -11.54 -10.10 -29.92
CA SER A 751 -11.78 -9.12 -30.96
C SER A 751 -12.81 -8.09 -30.50
N ILE A 752 -12.49 -6.80 -30.65
CA ILE A 752 -13.41 -5.69 -30.34
C ILE A 752 -14.36 -5.42 -31.52
N SER A 753 -14.02 -5.84 -32.72
CA SER A 753 -14.78 -5.54 -33.96
C SER A 753 -15.88 -6.55 -34.26
N GLY A 754 -16.00 -7.66 -33.54
CA GLY A 754 -16.88 -8.79 -33.83
C GLY A 754 -18.32 -8.69 -33.29
N GLY A 755 -18.65 -7.70 -32.47
CA GLY A 755 -19.90 -7.68 -31.73
C GLY A 755 -20.54 -6.30 -31.52
N THR A 756 -20.40 -5.36 -32.42
CA THR A 756 -21.20 -4.13 -32.32
C THR A 756 -22.63 -4.42 -32.72
N THR A 757 -23.51 -4.69 -31.76
CA THR A 757 -24.94 -4.40 -31.89
C THR A 757 -25.13 -2.89 -31.81
N ALA A 758 -24.46 -2.14 -32.69
CA ALA A 758 -24.92 -0.81 -33.01
C ALA A 758 -26.19 -0.99 -33.85
N ILE A 759 -27.35 -0.90 -33.21
CA ILE A 759 -28.53 -0.45 -33.90
C ILE A 759 -28.20 1.01 -34.26
N GLU A 760 -27.53 1.23 -35.38
CA GLU A 760 -27.67 2.50 -36.06
C GLU A 760 -29.17 2.65 -36.31
N GLN A 761 -29.82 3.57 -35.58
CA GLN A 761 -31.12 4.08 -36.04
C GLN A 761 -30.86 4.59 -37.46
N LEU A 762 -31.37 3.85 -38.43
CA LEU A 762 -31.45 4.30 -39.79
C LEU A 762 -32.31 5.59 -39.79
N GLU A 763 -31.65 6.74 -39.66
CA GLU A 763 -32.27 7.98 -40.12
C GLU A 763 -32.52 7.78 -41.59
N THR A 764 -33.78 7.69 -41.93
CA THR A 764 -34.29 7.59 -43.30
C THR A 764 -34.00 8.89 -43.99
N THR A 765 -32.81 9.05 -44.56
CA THR A 765 -32.60 10.01 -45.64
C THR A 765 -33.03 9.33 -46.95
N ALA A 766 -33.92 9.97 -47.68
CA ALA A 766 -34.75 9.47 -48.75
C ALA A 766 -34.06 9.13 -50.08
N ASP A 767 -32.84 8.57 -50.14
CA ASP A 767 -32.20 8.39 -51.45
C ASP A 767 -31.32 7.11 -51.65
N SER A 768 -31.55 6.03 -50.92
CA SER A 768 -30.95 4.74 -51.29
C SER A 768 -31.87 3.57 -50.99
N LYS A 769 -32.29 2.83 -51.99
CA LYS A 769 -33.06 1.57 -51.85
C LYS A 769 -32.23 0.54 -51.11
N ALA A 770 -32.56 0.27 -49.82
CA ALA A 770 -32.05 -0.87 -49.10
C ALA A 770 -32.75 -2.14 -49.57
N GLU A 771 -31.98 -3.21 -49.78
CA GLU A 771 -32.52 -4.51 -50.12
C GLU A 771 -32.33 -5.44 -48.91
N TYR A 772 -33.39 -6.15 -48.53
CA TYR A 772 -33.42 -7.04 -47.38
C TYR A 772 -33.41 -8.50 -47.84
N TYR A 773 -32.63 -9.35 -47.14
CA TYR A 773 -32.51 -10.76 -47.42
C TYR A 773 -32.52 -11.57 -46.11
N ASP A 774 -33.03 -12.81 -46.17
CA ASP A 774 -32.85 -13.78 -45.08
C ASP A 774 -31.46 -14.41 -45.14
N LEU A 775 -31.15 -15.27 -44.14
CA LEU A 775 -29.85 -15.97 -44.09
C LEU A 775 -29.63 -16.93 -45.26
N GLN A 776 -30.65 -17.34 -45.98
CA GLN A 776 -30.59 -18.17 -47.16
C GLN A 776 -30.40 -17.36 -48.45
N GLY A 777 -30.29 -16.02 -48.33
CA GLY A 777 -30.15 -15.12 -49.48
C GLY A 777 -31.44 -14.81 -50.25
N ARG A 778 -32.61 -15.18 -49.73
CA ARG A 778 -33.89 -14.83 -50.32
C ARG A 778 -34.27 -13.40 -49.99
N ARG A 779 -34.71 -12.64 -50.98
CA ARG A 779 -35.11 -11.25 -50.84
C ARG A 779 -36.36 -11.12 -49.99
N LEU A 780 -36.34 -10.26 -49.00
CA LEU A 780 -37.47 -9.94 -48.14
C LEU A 780 -38.06 -8.60 -48.50
N PRO A 781 -39.39 -8.41 -48.39
CA PRO A 781 -40.05 -7.13 -48.69
C PRO A 781 -39.73 -6.08 -47.61
N ASP A 782 -39.44 -6.49 -46.39
CA ASP A 782 -39.11 -5.66 -45.24
C ASP A 782 -38.30 -6.45 -44.19
N LEU A 783 -37.78 -5.76 -43.16
CA LEU A 783 -37.07 -6.40 -42.04
C LEU A 783 -38.02 -7.30 -41.25
N GLN A 784 -37.62 -8.55 -41.02
CA GLN A 784 -38.38 -9.54 -40.24
C GLN A 784 -37.74 -9.82 -38.90
N LYS A 785 -38.53 -10.28 -37.94
CA LYS A 785 -38.03 -10.72 -36.66
C LYS A 785 -36.97 -11.82 -36.86
N GLY A 786 -35.81 -11.68 -36.22
CA GLY A 786 -34.64 -12.55 -36.38
C GLY A 786 -33.52 -11.90 -37.20
N VAL A 787 -32.68 -12.71 -37.83
CA VAL A 787 -31.48 -12.23 -38.54
C VAL A 787 -31.81 -11.87 -39.99
N ASN A 788 -31.50 -10.65 -40.40
CA ASN A 788 -31.67 -10.13 -41.75
C ASN A 788 -30.32 -9.73 -42.35
N ILE A 789 -30.16 -9.89 -43.67
CA ILE A 789 -29.02 -9.33 -44.40
C ILE A 789 -29.56 -8.10 -45.17
N VAL A 790 -28.96 -6.95 -44.92
CA VAL A 790 -29.32 -5.67 -45.53
C VAL A 790 -28.21 -5.25 -46.48
N LYS A 791 -28.55 -5.03 -47.75
CA LYS A 791 -27.64 -4.44 -48.74
C LYS A 791 -28.06 -3.00 -49.02
N ARG A 792 -27.12 -2.06 -48.81
CA ARG A 792 -27.35 -0.63 -49.05
C ARG A 792 -26.07 0.06 -49.50
N GLY A 793 -26.11 0.82 -50.61
CA GLY A 793 -24.98 1.62 -51.08
C GLY A 793 -23.67 0.81 -51.27
N GLY A 794 -23.75 -0.44 -51.80
CA GLY A 794 -22.59 -1.32 -52.00
C GLY A 794 -22.05 -2.03 -50.74
N LYS A 795 -22.64 -1.78 -49.56
CA LYS A 795 -22.30 -2.46 -48.30
C LYS A 795 -23.37 -3.51 -47.94
N THR A 796 -22.92 -4.63 -47.41
CA THR A 796 -23.77 -5.70 -46.90
C THR A 796 -23.65 -5.74 -45.36
N MET A 797 -24.77 -5.69 -44.64
CA MET A 797 -24.82 -5.70 -43.17
C MET A 797 -25.72 -6.81 -42.67
N LYS A 798 -25.41 -7.41 -41.54
CA LYS A 798 -26.27 -8.35 -40.83
C LYS A 798 -27.03 -7.58 -39.76
N VAL A 799 -28.37 -7.64 -39.77
CA VAL A 799 -29.24 -6.93 -38.83
C VAL A 799 -30.10 -7.94 -38.09
N ILE A 800 -30.20 -7.84 -36.79
CA ILE A 800 -31.06 -8.69 -35.95
C ILE A 800 -32.21 -7.86 -35.43
N ILE A 801 -33.43 -8.23 -35.79
CA ILE A 801 -34.66 -7.65 -35.27
C ILE A 801 -35.20 -8.57 -34.16
N LYS A 802 -35.29 -8.05 -32.94
CA LYS A 802 -35.78 -8.75 -31.75
C LYS A 802 -37.28 -8.92 -31.75
#